data_7023ebec3679ea3b9a52d0e17a7a0d6c
#
_entry.id   7023ebec3679ea3b9a52d0e17a7a0d6c
#
_cell.length_a   1.000
_cell.length_b   1.000
_cell.length_c   1.000
_cell.angle_alpha   90.00
_cell.angle_beta   90.00
_cell.angle_gamma   90.00
#
_symmetry.space_group_name_H-M   'P 1'
#
loop_
_entity.id
_entity.type
_entity.pdbx_description
1 polymer ?
#
loop_
_entity_poly.entity_id
_entity_poly.type
_entity_poly.pdbx_seq_one_letter_code
_entity_poly.pdbx_strand_id
1 'polypeptide(L)'
;MKQNYSTVMLIALSFLFSSFVFADDDSPRLVIKPFDLSQVRLLDSPFKQAQDKDAKYLLSVNPDSLLAKFRTNAGLEPKAKHYLGWEKDSIAGHSLGHYLSAVAMMYAATGDIRFKERTDYIVNELDECQNAGKDGLISAIPNDRNVFAEVARGDIRSQGFDLNGLWVPWYSLHKEYAGLIDAYKFCGNEKALEVVKKLADWAVEITKNLTDEQFAKMMRCEFGGMNDSLYQLYGITGEEKYLKLADRFYDAIILEPFAEGRDALPGRHGNTQFPKVIGLAQSYELTGNEKHRKITEFFWDCVANHHTYVTGGNTMNEHFGEPDKLNNRLDENTTETCNTYNMLKMTRHLYTWTGDTKYLDYYERGLFNHILASIDHSDDMNRLFTYFVPLRFGGYRTYSTPFDNWTCCHGTGMENHAKYGDSIYFHAVENGKDVLYINLLIPSTLDWKEKGIKIELFSLGNFILKAEKPTPLIIKFRLPRNTRYEFRRDFNNSVVQSDEYLVYDGTWHGSVVLPGIGYNLISDLITESLPDNKNRVAFFRGPVLLAGDIGSVNKPVAGAFEPITNDKISLPFFVGNFETPESFLSIGGGQFETRPKPTTIVPFYSTTQRYSVYFDVYNKDEWKEHEMAIRAEQERLQAIEGATVDFFQPGEMQPERDHAFRGEKTEFGEAFGRKWRHAVNGGLMTFEMKIDPVKTNKLIFTYWGSDGGNRVFDILVNDKKIATQRLNNNAPEKFFDVEHLLDDEDFREMEKITVTLKAHPGATAGGFFGCRTMTVSLNSPE
;
A
#
# COMPACT_ATOMS: atom_id res chain seq x y z
N MET A 1 -23.72 44.06 -67.16
CA MET A 1 -24.66 43.88 -66.05
C MET A 1 -24.89 42.41 -65.84
N LYS A 2 -24.17 41.76 -64.97
CA LYS A 2 -24.48 40.44 -64.40
C LYS A 2 -23.84 40.42 -63.02
N GLN A 3 -24.67 40.39 -62.00
CA GLN A 3 -24.32 40.18 -60.62
C GLN A 3 -23.97 38.73 -60.40
N ASN A 4 -22.76 38.45 -59.88
CA ASN A 4 -22.36 37.15 -59.39
C ASN A 4 -22.51 37.16 -57.87
N TYR A 5 -23.42 36.36 -57.34
CA TYR A 5 -23.52 35.99 -55.90
C TYR A 5 -22.60 34.83 -55.65
N SER A 6 -21.58 35.04 -54.87
CA SER A 6 -20.74 33.98 -54.27
C SER A 6 -21.41 33.48 -53.00
N THR A 7 -21.95 32.29 -53.02
CA THR A 7 -22.45 31.58 -51.85
C THR A 7 -21.29 31.06 -51.05
N VAL A 8 -21.02 31.63 -49.85
CA VAL A 8 -20.09 31.08 -48.89
C VAL A 8 -20.83 29.96 -48.15
N MET A 9 -20.42 28.75 -48.37
CA MET A 9 -20.89 27.55 -47.65
C MET A 9 -20.15 27.47 -46.31
N LEU A 10 -20.79 27.85 -45.21
CA LEU A 10 -20.31 27.61 -43.85
C LEU A 10 -20.50 26.10 -43.56
N ILE A 11 -19.40 25.36 -43.54
CA ILE A 11 -19.38 24.01 -42.99
C ILE A 11 -19.30 24.15 -41.48
N ALA A 12 -20.44 23.99 -40.81
CA ALA A 12 -20.49 23.80 -39.36
C ALA A 12 -19.96 22.38 -39.05
N LEU A 13 -18.71 22.27 -38.63
CA LEU A 13 -18.21 21.07 -37.97
C LEU A 13 -18.91 20.97 -36.60
N SER A 14 -20.00 20.21 -36.56
CA SER A 14 -20.54 19.71 -35.32
C SER A 14 -19.57 18.67 -34.77
N PHE A 15 -18.76 19.07 -33.79
CA PHE A 15 -18.09 18.13 -32.91
C PHE A 15 -19.18 17.41 -32.12
N LEU A 16 -19.52 16.20 -32.57
CA LEU A 16 -20.18 15.21 -31.77
C LEU A 16 -19.16 14.80 -30.68
N PHE A 17 -19.27 15.45 -29.53
CA PHE A 17 -18.76 14.86 -28.31
C PHE A 17 -19.60 13.61 -28.08
N SER A 18 -19.10 12.47 -28.54
CA SER A 18 -19.53 11.18 -28.02
C SER A 18 -19.20 11.21 -26.54
N SER A 19 -20.19 11.37 -25.69
CA SER A 19 -20.07 11.03 -24.28
C SER A 19 -19.74 9.54 -24.25
N PHE A 20 -18.46 9.22 -24.08
CA PHE A 20 -18.02 7.86 -23.80
C PHE A 20 -18.59 7.49 -22.43
N VAL A 21 -19.68 6.78 -22.44
CA VAL A 21 -20.20 6.07 -21.28
C VAL A 21 -19.27 4.89 -21.10
N PHE A 22 -18.41 4.96 -20.11
CA PHE A 22 -17.60 3.81 -19.72
C PHE A 22 -18.55 2.72 -19.21
N ALA A 23 -18.41 1.49 -19.71
CA ALA A 23 -19.25 0.35 -19.35
C ALA A 23 -19.29 0.07 -17.84
N ASP A 24 -18.24 0.49 -17.10
CA ASP A 24 -18.16 0.40 -15.65
C ASP A 24 -19.23 1.23 -14.90
N ASP A 25 -19.67 2.37 -15.46
CA ASP A 25 -20.61 3.28 -14.79
C ASP A 25 -22.09 2.90 -15.00
N ASP A 26 -22.41 1.98 -15.91
CA ASP A 26 -23.78 1.57 -16.23
C ASP A 26 -24.17 0.18 -15.71
N SER A 27 -23.34 -0.43 -14.86
CA SER A 27 -23.71 -1.70 -14.24
C SER A 27 -25.01 -1.55 -13.44
N PRO A 28 -26.04 -2.38 -13.69
CA PRO A 28 -27.28 -2.34 -12.91
C PRO A 28 -27.09 -2.75 -11.45
N ARG A 29 -25.88 -3.17 -11.07
CA ARG A 29 -25.52 -3.60 -9.72
C ARG A 29 -24.95 -2.47 -8.87
N LEU A 30 -24.63 -1.32 -9.48
CA LEU A 30 -24.20 -0.14 -8.74
C LEU A 30 -25.41 0.66 -8.28
N VAL A 31 -25.60 0.76 -6.96
CA VAL A 31 -26.67 1.58 -6.36
C VAL A 31 -26.23 3.04 -6.23
N ILE A 32 -24.94 3.28 -6.13
CA ILE A 32 -24.30 4.60 -6.05
C ILE A 32 -23.14 4.63 -7.03
N LYS A 33 -23.00 5.73 -7.79
CA LYS A 33 -21.96 5.89 -8.80
C LYS A 33 -20.96 6.98 -8.37
N PRO A 34 -19.65 6.77 -8.54
CA PRO A 34 -18.66 7.83 -8.30
C PRO A 34 -18.72 8.87 -9.42
N PHE A 35 -18.26 10.07 -9.15
CA PHE A 35 -17.95 11.04 -10.20
C PHE A 35 -16.60 10.70 -10.85
N ASP A 36 -16.47 11.05 -12.13
CA ASP A 36 -15.20 10.96 -12.83
C ASP A 36 -14.17 11.88 -12.16
N LEU A 37 -12.92 11.38 -12.05
CA LEU A 37 -11.82 12.14 -11.45
C LEU A 37 -11.60 13.50 -12.12
N SER A 38 -11.90 13.63 -13.40
CA SER A 38 -11.80 14.88 -14.16
C SER A 38 -12.82 15.95 -13.74
N GLN A 39 -13.90 15.57 -13.06
CA GLN A 39 -14.91 16.49 -12.54
C GLN A 39 -14.56 17.06 -11.17
N VAL A 40 -13.53 16.53 -10.50
CA VAL A 40 -13.12 16.90 -9.16
C VAL A 40 -11.76 17.62 -9.18
N ARG A 41 -11.63 18.73 -8.43
CA ARG A 41 -10.36 19.43 -8.25
C ARG A 41 -10.11 19.68 -6.78
N LEU A 42 -8.94 19.33 -6.29
CA LEU A 42 -8.55 19.62 -4.91
C LEU A 42 -8.29 21.12 -4.71
N LEU A 43 -8.70 21.62 -3.55
CA LEU A 43 -8.36 22.94 -3.05
C LEU A 43 -7.23 22.85 -2.01
N ASP A 44 -6.66 23.98 -1.61
CA ASP A 44 -5.53 24.01 -0.66
C ASP A 44 -5.83 23.22 0.61
N SER A 45 -4.97 22.24 0.85
CA SER A 45 -5.09 21.26 1.93
C SER A 45 -3.83 20.39 1.96
N PRO A 46 -3.59 19.59 3.01
CA PRO A 46 -2.51 18.59 3.00
C PRO A 46 -2.59 17.61 1.81
N PHE A 47 -3.79 17.26 1.37
CA PHE A 47 -4.00 16.41 0.19
C PHE A 47 -3.55 17.08 -1.11
N LYS A 48 -3.87 18.39 -1.26
CA LYS A 48 -3.42 19.16 -2.42
C LYS A 48 -1.91 19.33 -2.44
N GLN A 49 -1.30 19.57 -1.30
CA GLN A 49 0.16 19.69 -1.17
C GLN A 49 0.86 18.37 -1.51
N ALA A 50 0.33 17.24 -1.05
CA ALA A 50 0.82 15.91 -1.42
C ALA A 50 0.66 15.65 -2.93
N GLN A 51 -0.49 15.97 -3.53
CA GLN A 51 -0.71 15.87 -4.97
C GLN A 51 0.27 16.75 -5.76
N ASP A 52 0.53 17.98 -5.32
CA ASP A 52 1.46 18.90 -5.99
C ASP A 52 2.90 18.40 -5.92
N LYS A 53 3.31 17.81 -4.80
CA LYS A 53 4.63 17.21 -4.66
C LYS A 53 4.79 16.03 -5.60
N ASP A 54 3.80 15.14 -5.64
CA ASP A 54 3.78 14.00 -6.55
C ASP A 54 3.77 14.45 -8.02
N ALA A 55 2.96 15.46 -8.39
CA ALA A 55 2.94 16.02 -9.74
C ALA A 55 4.31 16.55 -10.19
N LYS A 56 5.05 17.22 -9.29
CA LYS A 56 6.42 17.66 -9.55
C LYS A 56 7.35 16.46 -9.78
N TYR A 57 7.22 15.42 -8.94
CA TYR A 57 8.01 14.20 -9.06
C TYR A 57 7.74 13.50 -10.40
N LEU A 58 6.48 13.24 -10.73
CA LEU A 58 6.07 12.58 -11.98
C LEU A 58 6.65 13.31 -13.21
N LEU A 59 6.67 14.64 -13.22
CA LEU A 59 7.27 15.42 -14.31
C LEU A 59 8.80 15.35 -14.34
N SER A 60 9.45 15.00 -13.25
CA SER A 60 10.91 14.87 -13.17
C SER A 60 11.43 13.52 -13.69
N VAL A 61 10.58 12.49 -13.71
CA VAL A 61 10.92 11.15 -14.19
C VAL A 61 11.20 11.19 -15.69
N ASN A 62 12.32 10.59 -16.13
CA ASN A 62 12.60 10.40 -17.54
C ASN A 62 11.92 9.13 -18.07
N PRO A 63 10.89 9.22 -18.91
CA PRO A 63 10.17 8.06 -19.42
C PRO A 63 11.06 7.14 -20.26
N ASP A 64 12.07 7.68 -20.95
CA ASP A 64 12.99 6.86 -21.77
C ASP A 64 13.82 5.91 -20.92
N SER A 65 14.10 6.27 -19.65
CA SER A 65 14.79 5.37 -18.73
C SER A 65 13.92 4.20 -18.26
N LEU A 66 12.60 4.40 -18.11
CA LEU A 66 11.64 3.33 -17.84
C LEU A 66 11.39 2.46 -19.10
N LEU A 67 11.37 3.08 -20.28
CA LEU A 67 11.16 2.42 -21.59
C LEU A 67 12.40 1.66 -22.09
N ALA A 68 13.58 1.90 -21.54
CA ALA A 68 14.85 1.41 -22.09
C ALA A 68 14.87 -0.12 -22.29
N LYS A 69 14.40 -0.90 -21.30
CA LYS A 69 14.35 -2.36 -21.40
C LYS A 69 13.27 -2.86 -22.36
N PHE A 70 12.13 -2.18 -22.45
CA PHE A 70 11.09 -2.50 -23.44
C PHE A 70 11.64 -2.39 -24.87
N ARG A 71 12.36 -1.30 -25.16
CA ARG A 71 13.01 -1.11 -26.46
C ARG A 71 14.07 -2.18 -26.72
N THR A 72 14.91 -2.49 -25.73
CA THR A 72 15.91 -3.57 -25.84
C THR A 72 15.27 -4.92 -26.15
N ASN A 73 14.21 -5.29 -25.44
CA ASN A 73 13.50 -6.57 -25.63
C ASN A 73 12.79 -6.64 -27.01
N ALA A 74 12.41 -5.49 -27.56
CA ALA A 74 11.86 -5.37 -28.90
C ALA A 74 12.92 -5.35 -30.02
N GLY A 75 14.22 -5.37 -29.67
CA GLY A 75 15.32 -5.25 -30.63
C GLY A 75 15.56 -3.82 -31.12
N LEU A 76 15.06 -2.82 -30.38
CA LEU A 76 15.22 -1.40 -30.67
C LEU A 76 16.32 -0.80 -29.78
N GLU A 77 17.01 0.23 -30.31
CA GLU A 77 18.01 0.97 -29.54
C GLU A 77 17.31 1.75 -28.38
N PRO A 78 17.73 1.59 -27.11
CA PRO A 78 17.21 2.37 -26.02
C PRO A 78 17.61 3.85 -26.12
N LYS A 79 16.70 4.78 -25.81
CA LYS A 79 16.93 6.22 -25.89
C LYS A 79 17.64 6.80 -24.65
N ALA A 80 17.64 6.04 -23.55
CA ALA A 80 18.32 6.37 -22.30
C ALA A 80 18.82 5.11 -21.59
N LYS A 81 19.66 5.29 -20.55
CA LYS A 81 19.99 4.20 -19.60
C LYS A 81 18.76 3.87 -18.77
N HIS A 82 18.54 2.57 -18.52
CA HIS A 82 17.48 2.15 -17.60
C HIS A 82 17.77 2.59 -16.15
N TYR A 83 16.72 2.77 -15.36
CA TYR A 83 16.84 3.01 -13.92
C TYR A 83 17.41 1.79 -13.19
N LEU A 84 17.95 2.03 -11.99
CA LEU A 84 18.46 1.01 -11.08
C LEU A 84 17.34 0.51 -10.14
N GLY A 85 17.71 0.06 -8.95
CA GLY A 85 16.75 -0.52 -8.02
C GLY A 85 16.11 -1.79 -8.57
N TRP A 86 14.82 -1.96 -8.38
CA TRP A 86 14.11 -3.14 -8.89
C TRP A 86 14.02 -3.18 -10.43
N GLU A 87 14.09 -2.03 -11.10
CA GLU A 87 14.09 -1.97 -12.57
C GLU A 87 15.34 -2.61 -13.22
N LYS A 88 16.40 -2.89 -12.46
CA LYS A 88 17.55 -3.67 -12.97
C LYS A 88 17.28 -5.17 -13.08
N ASP A 89 16.34 -5.70 -12.28
CA ASP A 89 16.03 -7.12 -12.15
C ASP A 89 14.94 -7.60 -13.12
N SER A 90 14.49 -8.84 -12.96
CA SER A 90 13.46 -9.46 -13.82
C SER A 90 12.02 -9.06 -13.47
N ILE A 91 11.83 -8.18 -12.49
CA ILE A 91 10.55 -7.50 -12.21
C ILE A 91 10.40 -6.20 -13.04
N ALA A 92 11.40 -5.83 -13.82
CA ALA A 92 11.40 -4.62 -14.62
C ALA A 92 10.14 -4.48 -15.49
N GLY A 93 9.69 -3.24 -15.67
CA GLY A 93 8.46 -2.90 -16.39
C GLY A 93 7.30 -2.55 -15.47
N HIS A 94 7.24 -3.13 -14.26
CA HIS A 94 6.16 -2.80 -13.31
C HIS A 94 6.10 -1.31 -13.00
N SER A 95 7.24 -0.64 -12.87
CA SER A 95 7.30 0.79 -12.58
C SER A 95 6.80 1.65 -13.73
N LEU A 96 7.01 1.22 -14.99
CA LEU A 96 6.42 1.92 -16.14
C LEU A 96 4.90 1.85 -16.11
N GLY A 97 4.33 0.67 -15.80
CA GLY A 97 2.89 0.49 -15.69
C GLY A 97 2.28 1.38 -14.61
N HIS A 98 2.85 1.39 -13.40
CA HIS A 98 2.45 2.30 -12.32
C HIS A 98 2.59 3.78 -12.71
N TYR A 99 3.70 4.13 -13.34
CA TYR A 99 3.95 5.50 -13.78
C TYR A 99 2.93 5.95 -14.84
N LEU A 100 2.59 5.07 -15.79
CA LEU A 100 1.59 5.36 -16.81
C LEU A 100 0.19 5.57 -16.20
N SER A 101 -0.21 4.73 -15.23
CA SER A 101 -1.43 4.94 -14.45
C SER A 101 -1.40 6.28 -13.72
N ALA A 102 -0.30 6.59 -13.02
CA ALA A 102 -0.16 7.81 -12.22
C ALA A 102 -0.25 9.08 -13.09
N VAL A 103 0.45 9.13 -14.23
CA VAL A 103 0.41 10.33 -15.12
C VAL A 103 -0.95 10.47 -15.79
N ALA A 104 -1.63 9.37 -16.14
CA ALA A 104 -2.98 9.43 -16.69
C ALA A 104 -4.00 9.95 -15.66
N MET A 105 -3.96 9.44 -14.43
CA MET A 105 -4.80 9.94 -13.32
C MET A 105 -4.46 11.38 -12.94
N MET A 106 -3.18 11.77 -12.95
CA MET A 106 -2.77 13.15 -12.65
C MET A 106 -3.29 14.13 -13.70
N TYR A 107 -3.33 13.74 -14.98
CA TYR A 107 -4.01 14.53 -16.01
C TYR A 107 -5.50 14.71 -15.68
N ALA A 108 -6.21 13.63 -15.40
CA ALA A 108 -7.63 13.69 -15.06
C ALA A 108 -7.84 14.58 -13.83
N ALA A 109 -7.05 14.42 -12.76
CA ALA A 109 -7.18 15.15 -11.51
C ALA A 109 -6.85 16.64 -11.60
N THR A 110 -5.94 17.04 -12.49
CA THR A 110 -5.42 18.42 -12.54
C THR A 110 -5.82 19.18 -13.82
N GLY A 111 -6.01 18.47 -14.93
CA GLY A 111 -6.18 19.05 -16.26
C GLY A 111 -4.87 19.55 -16.88
N ASP A 112 -3.71 19.28 -16.26
CA ASP A 112 -2.41 19.71 -16.78
C ASP A 112 -2.02 18.87 -18.00
N ILE A 113 -2.00 19.50 -19.16
CA ILE A 113 -1.78 18.86 -20.46
C ILE A 113 -0.43 18.11 -20.56
N ARG A 114 0.58 18.52 -19.78
CA ARG A 114 1.91 17.89 -19.79
C ARG A 114 1.85 16.41 -19.40
N PHE A 115 0.90 16.02 -18.54
CA PHE A 115 0.70 14.64 -18.16
C PHE A 115 0.07 13.82 -19.30
N LYS A 116 -0.89 14.41 -20.02
CA LYS A 116 -1.45 13.76 -21.21
C LYS A 116 -0.41 13.57 -22.31
N GLU A 117 0.38 14.61 -22.60
CA GLU A 117 1.47 14.54 -23.59
C GLU A 117 2.47 13.44 -23.22
N ARG A 118 2.77 13.26 -21.93
CA ARG A 118 3.64 12.21 -21.43
C ARG A 118 3.01 10.82 -21.56
N THR A 119 1.72 10.69 -21.26
CA THR A 119 0.95 9.46 -21.49
C THR A 119 0.98 9.07 -22.96
N ASP A 120 0.67 10.01 -23.85
CA ASP A 120 0.65 9.80 -25.31
C ASP A 120 2.04 9.40 -25.84
N TYR A 121 3.11 10.01 -25.31
CA TYR A 121 4.48 9.65 -25.65
C TYR A 121 4.81 8.19 -25.28
N ILE A 122 4.53 7.80 -24.04
CA ILE A 122 4.81 6.43 -23.54
C ILE A 122 4.04 5.39 -24.34
N VAL A 123 2.75 5.64 -24.59
CA VAL A 123 1.91 4.72 -25.37
C VAL A 123 2.44 4.57 -26.81
N ASN A 124 2.91 5.65 -27.46
CA ASN A 124 3.52 5.57 -28.77
C ASN A 124 4.81 4.74 -28.78
N GLU A 125 5.65 4.87 -27.76
CA GLU A 125 6.87 4.07 -27.61
C GLU A 125 6.57 2.58 -27.39
N LEU A 126 5.55 2.28 -26.56
CA LEU A 126 5.11 0.89 -26.36
C LEU A 126 4.51 0.27 -27.64
N ASP A 127 3.74 1.03 -28.41
CA ASP A 127 3.25 0.58 -29.72
C ASP A 127 4.42 0.32 -30.71
N GLU A 128 5.44 1.18 -30.72
CA GLU A 128 6.65 0.95 -31.51
C GLU A 128 7.34 -0.36 -31.10
N CYS A 129 7.51 -0.59 -29.79
CA CYS A 129 8.09 -1.82 -29.24
C CYS A 129 7.26 -3.05 -29.62
N GLN A 130 5.93 -2.99 -29.50
CA GLN A 130 5.03 -4.10 -29.81
C GLN A 130 5.07 -4.46 -31.31
N ASN A 131 5.07 -3.44 -32.17
CA ASN A 131 5.16 -3.62 -33.63
C ASN A 131 6.53 -4.18 -34.06
N ALA A 132 7.62 -3.81 -33.40
CA ALA A 132 8.96 -4.36 -33.66
C ALA A 132 9.07 -5.83 -33.20
N GLY A 133 8.49 -6.18 -32.05
CA GLY A 133 8.47 -7.55 -31.50
C GLY A 133 7.61 -8.53 -32.29
N LYS A 134 6.54 -8.09 -32.94
CA LYS A 134 5.63 -8.83 -33.86
C LYS A 134 4.81 -9.95 -33.25
N ASP A 135 4.94 -10.25 -31.97
CA ASP A 135 4.23 -11.31 -31.27
C ASP A 135 3.10 -10.80 -30.35
N GLY A 136 2.93 -9.49 -30.24
CA GLY A 136 1.96 -8.85 -29.37
C GLY A 136 2.43 -8.58 -27.95
N LEU A 137 3.50 -9.24 -27.50
CA LEU A 137 4.10 -9.00 -26.18
C LEU A 137 4.85 -7.67 -26.15
N ILE A 138 4.57 -6.89 -25.13
CA ILE A 138 5.43 -5.79 -24.65
C ILE A 138 5.93 -6.17 -23.26
N SER A 139 7.20 -6.04 -22.98
CA SER A 139 7.78 -6.39 -21.69
C SER A 139 9.19 -5.83 -21.52
N ALA A 140 9.55 -5.47 -20.30
CA ALA A 140 10.91 -5.12 -19.89
C ALA A 140 11.66 -6.28 -19.23
N ILE A 141 11.03 -7.44 -19.11
CA ILE A 141 11.55 -8.61 -18.39
C ILE A 141 12.61 -9.30 -19.24
N PRO A 142 13.83 -9.51 -18.76
CA PRO A 142 14.86 -10.18 -19.55
C PRO A 142 14.50 -11.64 -19.80
N ASN A 143 14.76 -12.14 -21.03
CA ASN A 143 14.52 -13.52 -21.44
C ASN A 143 13.04 -13.98 -21.37
N ASP A 144 12.11 -13.04 -21.37
CA ASP A 144 10.66 -13.26 -21.24
C ASP A 144 10.10 -14.25 -22.26
N ARG A 145 10.40 -14.04 -23.54
CA ARG A 145 9.87 -14.88 -24.63
C ARG A 145 10.23 -16.35 -24.51
N ASN A 146 11.46 -16.66 -24.07
CA ASN A 146 11.88 -18.03 -23.87
C ASN A 146 11.14 -18.66 -22.69
N VAL A 147 11.02 -17.94 -21.58
CA VAL A 147 10.31 -18.42 -20.38
C VAL A 147 8.83 -18.62 -20.67
N PHE A 148 8.18 -17.67 -21.31
CA PHE A 148 6.76 -17.82 -21.66
C PHE A 148 6.54 -18.92 -22.73
N ALA A 149 7.50 -19.19 -23.61
CA ALA A 149 7.46 -20.34 -24.50
C ALA A 149 7.58 -21.68 -23.75
N GLU A 150 8.36 -21.73 -22.65
CA GLU A 150 8.37 -22.90 -21.74
C GLU A 150 7.00 -23.07 -21.06
N VAL A 151 6.43 -22.00 -20.51
CA VAL A 151 5.09 -22.00 -19.91
C VAL A 151 4.05 -22.50 -20.90
N ALA A 152 4.03 -21.97 -22.13
CA ALA A 152 3.07 -22.35 -23.18
C ALA A 152 3.14 -23.84 -23.56
N ARG A 153 4.29 -24.48 -23.38
CA ARG A 153 4.46 -25.94 -23.57
C ARG A 153 4.11 -26.76 -22.32
N GLY A 154 3.72 -26.13 -21.22
CA GLY A 154 3.40 -26.76 -19.96
C GLY A 154 4.62 -27.11 -19.08
N ASP A 155 5.83 -26.68 -19.46
CA ASP A 155 7.02 -26.75 -18.60
C ASP A 155 6.99 -25.59 -17.60
N ILE A 156 6.32 -25.81 -16.47
CA ILE A 156 6.07 -24.80 -15.46
C ILE A 156 6.78 -25.17 -14.16
N ARG A 157 7.68 -24.29 -13.74
CA ARG A 157 8.37 -24.31 -12.45
C ARG A 157 8.03 -23.02 -11.75
N SER A 158 7.21 -23.09 -10.70
CA SER A 158 6.72 -21.91 -10.01
C SER A 158 6.72 -22.10 -8.51
N GLN A 159 7.08 -21.06 -7.79
CA GLN A 159 7.07 -21.02 -6.33
C GLN A 159 7.03 -19.56 -5.86
N GLY A 160 6.03 -19.18 -5.06
CA GLY A 160 5.93 -17.86 -4.43
C GLY A 160 6.14 -16.71 -5.42
N PHE A 161 7.35 -16.26 -5.57
CA PHE A 161 7.72 -15.13 -6.41
C PHE A 161 8.55 -15.52 -7.65
N ASP A 162 8.69 -16.79 -7.95
CA ASP A 162 9.44 -17.29 -9.10
C ASP A 162 8.55 -18.04 -10.09
N LEU A 163 8.70 -17.73 -11.38
CA LEU A 163 8.16 -18.51 -12.49
C LEU A 163 9.30 -18.77 -13.49
N ASN A 164 9.75 -20.02 -13.55
CA ASN A 164 10.81 -20.47 -14.43
C ASN A 164 12.09 -19.62 -14.36
N GLY A 165 12.44 -19.14 -13.15
CA GLY A 165 13.61 -18.30 -12.89
C GLY A 165 13.37 -16.79 -13.09
N LEU A 166 12.17 -16.35 -13.41
CA LEU A 166 11.79 -14.95 -13.45
C LEU A 166 11.04 -14.52 -12.19
N TRP A 167 11.39 -13.37 -11.66
CA TRP A 167 10.69 -12.79 -10.53
C TRP A 167 9.37 -12.17 -10.96
N VAL A 168 8.25 -12.72 -10.52
CA VAL A 168 6.84 -12.28 -10.68
C VAL A 168 6.46 -11.72 -12.06
N PRO A 169 6.72 -12.44 -13.18
CA PRO A 169 6.53 -11.86 -14.51
C PRO A 169 5.08 -11.48 -14.80
N TRP A 170 4.08 -12.23 -14.34
CA TRP A 170 2.68 -11.86 -14.51
C TRP A 170 2.27 -10.62 -13.71
N TYR A 171 2.90 -10.41 -12.54
CA TYR A 171 2.72 -9.17 -11.79
C TYR A 171 3.22 -7.95 -12.57
N SER A 172 4.41 -8.03 -13.18
CA SER A 172 4.96 -6.95 -13.99
C SER A 172 4.04 -6.64 -15.19
N LEU A 173 3.63 -7.67 -15.92
CA LEU A 173 2.68 -7.51 -17.03
C LEU A 173 1.34 -6.91 -16.56
N HIS A 174 0.80 -7.34 -15.40
CA HIS A 174 -0.40 -6.74 -14.84
C HIS A 174 -0.30 -5.21 -14.75
N LYS A 175 0.85 -4.67 -14.31
CA LYS A 175 1.03 -3.22 -14.21
C LYS A 175 1.02 -2.52 -15.57
N GLU A 176 1.55 -3.19 -16.59
CA GLU A 176 1.51 -2.71 -17.98
C GLU A 176 0.06 -2.69 -18.50
N TYR A 177 -0.72 -3.75 -18.24
CA TYR A 177 -2.16 -3.77 -18.56
C TYR A 177 -2.89 -2.63 -17.88
N ALA A 178 -2.71 -2.47 -16.57
CA ALA A 178 -3.39 -1.43 -15.78
C ALA A 178 -3.03 -0.03 -16.32
N GLY A 179 -1.74 0.26 -16.56
CA GLY A 179 -1.29 1.54 -17.09
C GLY A 179 -1.88 1.88 -18.46
N LEU A 180 -1.97 0.90 -19.36
CA LEU A 180 -2.57 1.11 -20.69
C LEU A 180 -4.09 1.32 -20.60
N ILE A 181 -4.79 0.57 -19.74
CA ILE A 181 -6.22 0.76 -19.49
C ILE A 181 -6.48 2.15 -18.90
N ASP A 182 -5.68 2.60 -17.95
CA ASP A 182 -5.79 3.92 -17.35
C ASP A 182 -5.47 5.05 -18.35
N ALA A 183 -4.49 4.85 -19.24
CA ALA A 183 -4.22 5.78 -20.34
C ALA A 183 -5.42 5.94 -21.27
N TYR A 184 -6.12 4.85 -21.56
CA TYR A 184 -7.37 4.90 -22.32
C TYR A 184 -8.48 5.63 -21.52
N LYS A 185 -8.72 5.21 -20.27
CA LYS A 185 -9.82 5.72 -19.42
C LYS A 185 -9.66 7.21 -19.10
N PHE A 186 -8.49 7.64 -18.66
CA PHE A 186 -8.26 8.99 -18.14
C PHE A 186 -7.76 10.00 -19.16
N CYS A 187 -7.11 9.55 -20.23
CA CYS A 187 -6.59 10.42 -21.28
C CYS A 187 -7.33 10.28 -22.62
N GLY A 188 -8.25 9.34 -22.77
CA GLY A 188 -8.91 9.03 -24.04
C GLY A 188 -7.96 8.54 -25.10
N ASN A 189 -6.89 7.82 -24.71
CA ASN A 189 -5.88 7.36 -25.65
C ASN A 189 -6.29 6.02 -26.30
N GLU A 190 -6.92 6.09 -27.47
CA GLU A 190 -7.40 4.91 -28.24
C GLU A 190 -6.26 3.94 -28.61
N LYS A 191 -5.05 4.44 -28.85
CA LYS A 191 -3.89 3.60 -29.13
C LYS A 191 -3.51 2.73 -27.93
N ALA A 192 -3.67 3.21 -26.70
CA ALA A 192 -3.44 2.41 -25.51
C ALA A 192 -4.37 1.20 -25.47
N LEU A 193 -5.65 1.38 -25.85
CA LEU A 193 -6.58 0.26 -25.97
C LEU A 193 -6.14 -0.74 -27.06
N GLU A 194 -5.65 -0.28 -28.20
CA GLU A 194 -5.13 -1.17 -29.24
C GLU A 194 -3.93 -1.98 -28.75
N VAL A 195 -2.99 -1.33 -28.05
CA VAL A 195 -1.78 -1.97 -27.51
C VAL A 195 -2.14 -3.02 -26.45
N VAL A 196 -3.01 -2.68 -25.49
CA VAL A 196 -3.40 -3.62 -24.42
C VAL A 196 -4.22 -4.80 -24.97
N LYS A 197 -5.03 -4.60 -26.01
CA LYS A 197 -5.73 -5.71 -26.70
C LYS A 197 -4.77 -6.70 -27.32
N LYS A 198 -3.74 -6.23 -28.06
CA LYS A 198 -2.72 -7.12 -28.63
C LYS A 198 -1.93 -7.86 -27.54
N LEU A 199 -1.63 -7.20 -26.41
CA LEU A 199 -0.98 -7.82 -25.27
C LEU A 199 -1.87 -8.90 -24.63
N ALA A 200 -3.18 -8.64 -24.52
CA ALA A 200 -4.14 -9.62 -24.01
C ALA A 200 -4.35 -10.80 -24.98
N ASP A 201 -4.35 -10.54 -26.28
CA ASP A 201 -4.43 -11.60 -27.30
C ASP A 201 -3.20 -12.52 -27.23
N TRP A 202 -2.02 -11.97 -27.01
CA TRP A 202 -0.82 -12.75 -26.73
C TRP A 202 -0.98 -13.64 -25.49
N ALA A 203 -1.50 -13.10 -24.37
CA ALA A 203 -1.71 -13.86 -23.15
C ALA A 203 -2.75 -14.99 -23.35
N VAL A 204 -3.83 -14.74 -24.09
CA VAL A 204 -4.78 -15.78 -24.50
C VAL A 204 -4.08 -16.88 -25.29
N GLU A 205 -3.27 -16.51 -26.28
CA GLU A 205 -2.59 -17.47 -27.16
C GLU A 205 -1.61 -18.36 -26.42
N ILE A 206 -0.75 -17.80 -25.54
CA ILE A 206 0.26 -18.60 -24.82
C ILE A 206 -0.33 -19.51 -23.75
N THR A 207 -1.53 -19.20 -23.25
CA THR A 207 -2.18 -19.97 -22.17
C THR A 207 -3.27 -20.92 -22.65
N LYS A 208 -3.67 -20.84 -23.92
CA LYS A 208 -4.83 -21.59 -24.47
C LYS A 208 -4.75 -23.12 -24.33
N ASN A 209 -3.53 -23.68 -24.39
CA ASN A 209 -3.31 -25.12 -24.33
C ASN A 209 -2.94 -25.64 -22.92
N LEU A 210 -2.83 -24.75 -21.94
CA LEU A 210 -2.55 -25.16 -20.56
C LEU A 210 -3.77 -25.85 -19.96
N THR A 211 -3.58 -27.01 -19.35
CA THR A 211 -4.62 -27.62 -18.50
C THR A 211 -4.89 -26.73 -17.28
N ASP A 212 -5.99 -26.98 -16.58
CA ASP A 212 -6.32 -26.21 -15.37
C ASP A 212 -5.29 -26.44 -14.27
N GLU A 213 -4.70 -27.64 -14.15
CA GLU A 213 -3.64 -27.95 -13.21
C GLU A 213 -2.34 -27.20 -13.55
N GLN A 214 -2.01 -27.10 -14.85
CA GLN A 214 -0.84 -26.34 -15.31
C GLN A 214 -1.04 -24.84 -15.05
N PHE A 215 -2.23 -24.31 -15.33
CA PHE A 215 -2.55 -22.92 -15.06
C PHE A 215 -2.52 -22.62 -13.56
N ALA A 216 -3.11 -23.47 -12.73
CA ALA A 216 -3.05 -23.34 -11.28
C ALA A 216 -1.61 -23.43 -10.75
N LYS A 217 -0.76 -24.29 -11.37
CA LYS A 217 0.67 -24.35 -11.03
C LYS A 217 1.39 -23.05 -11.38
N MET A 218 1.10 -22.44 -12.53
CA MET A 218 1.64 -21.14 -12.94
C MET A 218 1.27 -20.03 -11.94
N MET A 219 0.02 -20.01 -11.46
CA MET A 219 -0.47 -19.04 -10.48
C MET A 219 0.10 -19.19 -9.06
N ARG A 220 0.91 -20.22 -8.77
CA ARG A 220 1.66 -20.27 -7.50
C ARG A 220 2.71 -19.16 -7.40
N CYS A 221 3.20 -18.66 -8.54
CA CYS A 221 3.91 -17.40 -8.61
C CYS A 221 2.92 -16.24 -8.57
N GLU A 222 3.24 -15.17 -7.86
CA GLU A 222 2.43 -13.96 -7.80
C GLU A 222 2.10 -13.46 -9.21
N PHE A 223 0.83 -13.16 -9.46
CA PHE A 223 0.34 -12.70 -10.76
C PHE A 223 -0.36 -11.32 -10.69
N GLY A 224 -0.29 -10.65 -9.54
CA GLY A 224 -0.94 -9.36 -9.34
C GLY A 224 -2.45 -9.41 -9.56
N GLY A 225 -2.99 -8.40 -10.21
CA GLY A 225 -4.40 -8.28 -10.59
C GLY A 225 -4.64 -8.57 -12.08
N MET A 226 -4.03 -9.62 -12.64
CA MET A 226 -4.29 -10.00 -14.03
C MET A 226 -5.77 -10.21 -14.32
N ASN A 227 -6.51 -10.83 -13.38
CA ASN A 227 -7.97 -10.96 -13.48
C ASN A 227 -8.68 -9.60 -13.49
N ASP A 228 -8.30 -8.64 -12.63
CA ASP A 228 -8.87 -7.29 -12.59
C ASP A 228 -8.72 -6.58 -13.96
N SER A 229 -7.49 -6.50 -14.47
CA SER A 229 -7.23 -5.86 -15.77
C SER A 229 -7.95 -6.54 -16.94
N LEU A 230 -8.04 -7.86 -16.94
CA LEU A 230 -8.74 -8.61 -18.00
C LEU A 230 -10.26 -8.45 -17.91
N TYR A 231 -10.85 -8.40 -16.71
CA TYR A 231 -12.27 -8.06 -16.55
C TYR A 231 -12.54 -6.62 -16.98
N GLN A 232 -11.70 -5.66 -16.63
CA GLN A 232 -11.83 -4.28 -17.13
C GLN A 232 -11.77 -4.23 -18.66
N LEU A 233 -10.84 -4.95 -19.27
CA LEU A 233 -10.72 -5.01 -20.73
C LEU A 233 -11.94 -5.67 -21.37
N TYR A 234 -12.51 -6.70 -20.75
CA TYR A 234 -13.81 -7.26 -21.17
C TYR A 234 -14.94 -6.24 -21.07
N GLY A 235 -15.03 -5.50 -19.97
CA GLY A 235 -16.02 -4.44 -19.77
C GLY A 235 -15.95 -3.36 -20.87
N ILE A 236 -14.74 -2.98 -21.28
CA ILE A 236 -14.50 -1.98 -22.34
C ILE A 236 -14.84 -2.53 -23.74
N THR A 237 -14.46 -3.79 -24.03
CA THR A 237 -14.47 -4.32 -25.40
C THR A 237 -15.64 -5.26 -25.70
N GLY A 238 -16.23 -5.88 -24.69
CA GLY A 238 -17.20 -6.97 -24.85
C GLY A 238 -16.63 -8.28 -25.39
N GLU A 239 -15.29 -8.41 -25.50
CA GLU A 239 -14.66 -9.58 -26.09
C GLU A 239 -14.54 -10.74 -25.09
N GLU A 240 -15.38 -11.75 -25.23
CA GLU A 240 -15.50 -12.94 -24.37
C GLU A 240 -14.18 -13.68 -24.08
N LYS A 241 -13.18 -13.57 -24.97
CA LYS A 241 -11.88 -14.20 -24.75
C LYS A 241 -11.16 -13.64 -23.51
N TYR A 242 -11.35 -12.35 -23.21
CA TYR A 242 -10.76 -11.69 -22.05
C TYR A 242 -11.47 -12.10 -20.76
N LEU A 243 -12.81 -12.22 -20.79
CA LEU A 243 -13.58 -12.77 -19.68
C LEU A 243 -13.11 -14.18 -19.32
N LYS A 244 -13.01 -15.07 -20.34
CA LYS A 244 -12.56 -16.46 -20.13
C LYS A 244 -11.15 -16.55 -19.58
N LEU A 245 -10.25 -15.69 -20.01
CA LEU A 245 -8.90 -15.66 -19.46
C LEU A 245 -8.89 -15.08 -18.04
N ALA A 246 -9.65 -14.05 -17.74
CA ALA A 246 -9.81 -13.51 -16.39
C ALA A 246 -10.30 -14.57 -15.41
N ASP A 247 -11.33 -15.37 -15.80
CA ASP A 247 -11.86 -16.45 -15.00
C ASP A 247 -10.82 -17.54 -14.68
N ARG A 248 -9.83 -17.76 -15.56
CA ARG A 248 -8.72 -18.69 -15.28
C ARG A 248 -7.73 -18.18 -14.24
N PHE A 249 -7.58 -16.85 -14.08
CA PHE A 249 -6.77 -16.27 -13.00
C PHE A 249 -7.54 -16.27 -11.66
N TYR A 250 -8.14 -17.41 -11.32
CA TYR A 250 -8.85 -17.66 -10.08
C TYR A 250 -8.04 -18.57 -9.16
N ASP A 251 -7.43 -18.01 -8.11
CA ASP A 251 -6.61 -18.75 -7.14
C ASP A 251 -7.52 -19.46 -6.12
N ALA A 252 -7.99 -20.64 -6.45
CA ALA A 252 -8.90 -21.41 -5.61
C ALA A 252 -8.34 -21.73 -4.21
N ILE A 253 -7.00 -21.87 -4.05
CA ILE A 253 -6.37 -22.14 -2.75
C ILE A 253 -6.64 -21.02 -1.75
N ILE A 254 -6.69 -19.79 -2.23
CA ILE A 254 -6.95 -18.60 -1.42
C ILE A 254 -8.45 -18.27 -1.41
N LEU A 255 -9.12 -18.31 -2.55
CA LEU A 255 -10.47 -17.75 -2.72
C LEU A 255 -11.59 -18.68 -2.25
N GLU A 256 -11.44 -20.02 -2.38
CA GLU A 256 -12.47 -20.95 -1.91
C GLU A 256 -12.69 -20.90 -0.38
N PRO A 257 -11.67 -20.83 0.47
CA PRO A 257 -11.89 -20.62 1.90
C PRO A 257 -12.78 -19.42 2.22
N PHE A 258 -12.60 -18.29 1.51
CA PHE A 258 -13.46 -17.12 1.71
C PHE A 258 -14.89 -17.34 1.21
N ALA A 259 -15.09 -18.11 0.13
CA ALA A 259 -16.42 -18.52 -0.29
C ALA A 259 -17.15 -19.39 0.75
N GLU A 260 -16.38 -20.11 1.57
CA GLU A 260 -16.86 -20.95 2.69
C GLU A 260 -17.01 -20.14 4.00
N GLY A 261 -16.69 -18.85 4.04
CA GLY A 261 -16.74 -18.02 5.24
C GLY A 261 -15.59 -18.32 6.23
N ARG A 262 -14.43 -18.72 5.73
CA ARG A 262 -13.23 -19.02 6.53
C ARG A 262 -12.09 -18.08 6.18
N ASP A 263 -11.56 -17.40 7.19
CA ASP A 263 -10.36 -16.57 7.03
C ASP A 263 -9.14 -17.45 6.74
N ALA A 264 -8.50 -17.19 5.61
CA ALA A 264 -7.29 -17.89 5.16
C ALA A 264 -6.07 -16.96 5.06
N LEU A 265 -6.13 -15.77 5.67
CA LEU A 265 -5.05 -14.76 5.63
C LEU A 265 -3.86 -15.08 6.52
N PRO A 266 -4.00 -15.67 7.74
CA PRO A 266 -2.85 -15.88 8.60
C PRO A 266 -1.67 -16.54 7.89
N GLY A 267 -0.47 -15.93 8.02
CA GLY A 267 0.76 -16.38 7.37
C GLY A 267 0.87 -16.07 5.87
N ARG A 268 -0.13 -15.44 5.26
CA ARG A 268 -0.09 -15.07 3.83
C ARG A 268 0.54 -13.69 3.64
N HIS A 269 1.28 -13.58 2.54
CA HIS A 269 1.77 -12.28 2.06
C HIS A 269 0.57 -11.42 1.65
N GLY A 270 0.47 -10.21 2.22
CA GLY A 270 -0.73 -9.36 2.11
C GLY A 270 -1.00 -8.88 0.70
N ASN A 271 -0.04 -8.16 0.13
CA ASN A 271 -0.23 -7.51 -1.17
C ASN A 271 -0.56 -8.50 -2.30
N THR A 272 -0.09 -9.75 -2.21
CA THR A 272 -0.40 -10.82 -3.18
C THR A 272 -1.89 -11.17 -3.22
N GLN A 273 -2.65 -10.95 -2.12
CA GLN A 273 -4.04 -11.40 -2.04
C GLN A 273 -5.03 -10.35 -2.51
N PHE A 274 -4.81 -9.07 -2.21
CA PHE A 274 -5.77 -8.00 -2.51
C PHE A 274 -6.14 -7.89 -3.98
N PRO A 275 -5.18 -7.89 -4.94
CA PRO A 275 -5.52 -7.72 -6.36
C PRO A 275 -6.40 -8.83 -6.91
N LYS A 276 -6.25 -10.07 -6.41
CA LYS A 276 -7.10 -11.22 -6.77
C LYS A 276 -8.58 -10.94 -6.47
N VAL A 277 -8.84 -10.35 -5.30
CA VAL A 277 -10.20 -10.05 -4.83
C VAL A 277 -10.76 -8.79 -5.50
N ILE A 278 -9.93 -7.80 -5.82
CA ILE A 278 -10.35 -6.64 -6.63
C ILE A 278 -10.88 -7.12 -7.99
N GLY A 279 -10.19 -8.08 -8.62
CA GLY A 279 -10.69 -8.69 -9.86
C GLY A 279 -12.05 -9.40 -9.68
N LEU A 280 -12.30 -10.03 -8.52
CA LEU A 280 -13.63 -10.61 -8.23
C LEU A 280 -14.69 -9.53 -8.07
N ALA A 281 -14.36 -8.39 -7.47
CA ALA A 281 -15.27 -7.25 -7.41
C ALA A 281 -15.66 -6.78 -8.82
N GLN A 282 -14.70 -6.59 -9.70
CA GLN A 282 -14.93 -6.23 -11.09
C GLN A 282 -15.79 -7.28 -11.83
N SER A 283 -15.49 -8.57 -11.60
CA SER A 283 -16.29 -9.67 -12.17
C SER A 283 -17.75 -9.61 -11.72
N TYR A 284 -18.03 -9.36 -10.44
CA TYR A 284 -19.40 -9.23 -9.96
C TYR A 284 -20.13 -8.07 -10.65
N GLU A 285 -19.51 -6.92 -10.80
CA GLU A 285 -20.11 -5.75 -11.46
C GLU A 285 -20.49 -6.04 -12.91
N LEU A 286 -19.64 -6.77 -13.64
CA LEU A 286 -19.85 -7.09 -15.04
C LEU A 286 -20.80 -8.27 -15.25
N THR A 287 -20.66 -9.33 -14.47
CA THR A 287 -21.34 -10.63 -14.74
C THR A 287 -22.47 -10.96 -13.78
N GLY A 288 -22.51 -10.36 -12.59
CA GLY A 288 -23.46 -10.70 -11.52
C GLY A 288 -23.08 -11.98 -10.76
N ASN A 289 -21.83 -12.39 -10.78
CA ASN A 289 -21.39 -13.58 -10.06
C ASN A 289 -21.46 -13.39 -8.53
N GLU A 290 -22.55 -13.87 -7.93
CA GLU A 290 -22.79 -13.74 -6.48
C GLU A 290 -21.77 -14.45 -5.59
N LYS A 291 -21.07 -15.48 -6.10
CA LYS A 291 -19.98 -16.10 -5.37
C LYS A 291 -18.81 -15.11 -5.21
N HIS A 292 -18.47 -14.39 -6.27
CA HIS A 292 -17.41 -13.39 -6.27
C HIS A 292 -17.76 -12.22 -5.34
N ARG A 293 -19.00 -11.76 -5.32
CA ARG A 293 -19.49 -10.78 -4.36
C ARG A 293 -19.26 -11.23 -2.92
N LYS A 294 -19.73 -12.43 -2.56
CA LYS A 294 -19.60 -12.98 -1.20
C LYS A 294 -18.13 -13.10 -0.76
N ILE A 295 -17.25 -13.57 -1.67
CA ILE A 295 -15.81 -13.63 -1.38
C ILE A 295 -15.27 -12.23 -1.08
N THR A 296 -15.61 -11.24 -1.90
CA THR A 296 -15.12 -9.86 -1.75
C THR A 296 -15.59 -9.23 -0.44
N GLU A 297 -16.90 -9.38 -0.11
CA GLU A 297 -17.46 -8.85 1.13
C GLU A 297 -16.82 -9.48 2.37
N PHE A 298 -16.66 -10.81 2.38
CA PHE A 298 -16.09 -11.51 3.53
C PHE A 298 -14.57 -11.28 3.67
N PHE A 299 -13.83 -11.24 2.56
CA PHE A 299 -12.40 -10.90 2.58
C PHE A 299 -12.18 -9.49 3.15
N TRP A 300 -12.97 -8.52 2.69
CA TRP A 300 -12.90 -7.16 3.21
C TRP A 300 -13.19 -7.12 4.71
N ASP A 301 -14.22 -7.83 5.16
CA ASP A 301 -14.60 -7.91 6.59
C ASP A 301 -13.45 -8.47 7.44
N CYS A 302 -12.82 -9.58 7.01
CA CYS A 302 -11.66 -10.15 7.67
C CYS A 302 -10.54 -9.11 7.81
N VAL A 303 -10.16 -8.43 6.71
CA VAL A 303 -9.06 -7.47 6.74
C VAL A 303 -9.42 -6.25 7.57
N ALA A 304 -10.56 -5.62 7.30
CA ALA A 304 -10.93 -4.34 7.90
C ALA A 304 -11.17 -4.45 9.42
N ASN A 305 -11.78 -5.54 9.86
CA ASN A 305 -12.21 -5.69 11.26
C ASN A 305 -11.25 -6.51 12.12
N HIS A 306 -10.42 -7.40 11.52
CA HIS A 306 -9.62 -8.35 12.30
C HIS A 306 -8.10 -8.24 12.08
N HIS A 307 -7.65 -7.56 11.01
CA HIS A 307 -6.22 -7.46 10.68
C HIS A 307 -5.73 -6.02 10.53
N THR A 308 -6.58 -5.02 10.77
CA THR A 308 -6.27 -3.61 10.50
C THR A 308 -5.90 -2.86 11.78
N TYR A 309 -4.81 -2.09 11.70
CA TYR A 309 -4.37 -1.14 12.72
C TYR A 309 -5.09 0.21 12.59
N VAL A 310 -4.92 1.08 13.60
CA VAL A 310 -5.56 2.40 13.65
C VAL A 310 -5.25 3.31 12.46
N THR A 311 -4.14 3.10 11.77
CA THR A 311 -3.80 3.81 10.54
C THR A 311 -4.68 3.41 9.34
N GLY A 312 -5.39 2.30 9.41
CA GLY A 312 -6.04 1.67 8.25
C GLY A 312 -5.15 0.68 7.48
N GLY A 313 -3.86 0.61 7.85
CA GLY A 313 -2.94 -0.39 7.29
C GLY A 313 -3.00 -1.72 8.03
N ASN A 314 -2.40 -2.74 7.45
CA ASN A 314 -2.38 -4.10 7.96
C ASN A 314 -1.02 -4.76 7.70
N THR A 315 -0.83 -5.97 8.19
CA THR A 315 0.39 -6.80 8.07
C THR A 315 1.59 -6.31 8.88
N MET A 316 2.52 -7.20 9.08
CA MET A 316 3.88 -6.94 9.55
C MET A 316 4.82 -7.80 8.69
N ASN A 317 5.92 -7.23 8.22
CA ASN A 317 6.81 -7.88 7.26
C ASN A 317 6.00 -8.46 6.08
N GLU A 318 5.08 -7.66 5.53
CA GLU A 318 4.20 -7.98 4.40
C GLU A 318 3.22 -9.15 4.64
N HIS A 319 3.20 -9.77 5.82
CA HIS A 319 2.38 -10.95 6.09
C HIS A 319 1.32 -10.71 7.16
N PHE A 320 0.16 -11.31 6.96
CA PHE A 320 -0.92 -11.32 7.97
C PHE A 320 -0.54 -12.16 9.17
N GLY A 321 -0.89 -11.69 10.36
CA GLY A 321 -0.90 -12.46 11.61
C GLY A 321 -2.23 -13.15 11.84
N GLU A 322 -2.38 -13.75 13.02
CA GLU A 322 -3.68 -14.25 13.47
C GLU A 322 -4.68 -13.09 13.65
N PRO A 323 -5.97 -13.30 13.36
CA PRO A 323 -7.00 -12.28 13.53
C PRO A 323 -7.04 -11.79 14.99
N ASP A 324 -7.20 -10.47 15.17
CA ASP A 324 -7.26 -9.80 16.46
C ASP A 324 -6.00 -9.94 17.33
N LYS A 325 -4.86 -10.39 16.77
CA LYS A 325 -3.56 -10.50 17.43
C LYS A 325 -2.55 -9.48 16.88
N LEU A 326 -2.79 -8.21 17.21
CA LEU A 326 -2.06 -7.09 16.61
C LEU A 326 -0.95 -6.53 17.52
N ASN A 327 -1.08 -6.69 18.86
CA ASN A 327 -0.22 -6.03 19.84
C ASN A 327 1.27 -6.39 19.71
N ASN A 328 1.57 -7.66 19.47
CA ASN A 328 2.95 -8.14 19.36
C ASN A 328 3.53 -7.99 17.93
N ARG A 329 2.84 -7.29 17.06
CA ARG A 329 3.20 -7.09 15.67
C ARG A 329 3.39 -5.60 15.33
N LEU A 330 3.63 -4.75 16.32
CA LEU A 330 3.97 -3.33 16.17
C LEU A 330 5.47 -3.20 15.97
N ASP A 331 5.92 -3.12 14.74
CA ASP A 331 7.34 -3.14 14.36
C ASP A 331 7.66 -2.01 13.36
N GLU A 332 8.89 -1.99 12.88
CA GLU A 332 9.36 -1.07 11.83
C GLU A 332 8.76 -1.39 10.47
N ASN A 333 8.48 -2.67 10.20
CA ASN A 333 7.92 -3.16 8.95
C ASN A 333 6.42 -3.44 9.08
N THR A 334 5.70 -2.72 9.94
CA THR A 334 4.23 -2.77 9.96
C THR A 334 3.64 -1.90 8.86
N THR A 335 2.48 -2.31 8.39
CA THR A 335 1.58 -1.59 7.48
C THR A 335 2.23 -1.18 6.16
N GLU A 336 2.30 -2.13 5.23
CA GLU A 336 2.73 -1.90 3.86
C GLU A 336 1.77 -0.97 3.11
N THR A 337 2.30 0.04 2.41
CA THR A 337 1.49 1.05 1.72
C THR A 337 0.68 0.46 0.57
N CYS A 338 1.22 -0.52 -0.18
CA CYS A 338 0.49 -1.18 -1.26
C CYS A 338 -0.78 -1.88 -0.79
N ASN A 339 -0.76 -2.49 0.42
CA ASN A 339 -1.93 -3.14 0.99
C ASN A 339 -3.08 -2.15 1.19
N THR A 340 -2.79 -0.99 1.76
CA THR A 340 -3.80 0.05 1.97
C THR A 340 -4.30 0.63 0.65
N TYR A 341 -3.42 0.87 -0.33
CA TYR A 341 -3.81 1.26 -1.68
C TYR A 341 -4.84 0.29 -2.28
N ASN A 342 -4.56 -1.00 -2.25
CA ASN A 342 -5.45 -2.03 -2.79
C ASN A 342 -6.75 -2.16 -1.98
N MET A 343 -6.68 -2.05 -0.65
CA MET A 343 -7.88 -2.05 0.20
C MET A 343 -8.80 -0.88 -0.13
N LEU A 344 -8.26 0.32 -0.40
CA LEU A 344 -9.09 1.47 -0.80
C LEU A 344 -9.77 1.23 -2.15
N LYS A 345 -9.08 0.62 -3.14
CA LYS A 345 -9.70 0.21 -4.41
C LYS A 345 -10.89 -0.73 -4.16
N MET A 346 -10.68 -1.80 -3.40
CA MET A 346 -11.72 -2.78 -3.09
C MET A 346 -12.90 -2.15 -2.29
N THR A 347 -12.58 -1.32 -1.32
CA THR A 347 -13.59 -0.64 -0.48
C THR A 347 -14.52 0.24 -1.31
N ARG A 348 -13.99 0.92 -2.33
CA ARG A 348 -14.78 1.73 -3.25
C ARG A 348 -15.81 0.90 -4.01
N HIS A 349 -15.44 -0.28 -4.53
CA HIS A 349 -16.38 -1.23 -5.15
C HIS A 349 -17.52 -1.60 -4.20
N LEU A 350 -17.19 -2.00 -2.97
CA LEU A 350 -18.18 -2.40 -1.97
C LEU A 350 -19.15 -1.26 -1.59
N TYR A 351 -18.65 -0.03 -1.51
CA TYR A 351 -19.49 1.14 -1.28
C TYR A 351 -20.46 1.38 -2.43
N THR A 352 -20.01 1.26 -3.67
CA THR A 352 -20.89 1.46 -4.84
C THR A 352 -22.01 0.44 -4.93
N TRP A 353 -21.83 -0.78 -4.40
CA TRP A 353 -22.85 -1.83 -4.40
C TRP A 353 -23.94 -1.61 -3.36
N THR A 354 -23.61 -1.00 -2.22
CA THR A 354 -24.48 -1.03 -1.05
C THR A 354 -24.85 0.35 -0.52
N GLY A 355 -24.00 1.35 -0.68
CA GLY A 355 -24.11 2.66 -0.03
C GLY A 355 -23.85 2.63 1.48
N ASP A 356 -23.36 1.50 2.04
CA ASP A 356 -23.12 1.36 3.48
C ASP A 356 -21.87 2.17 3.91
N THR A 357 -22.08 3.07 4.84
CA THR A 357 -21.05 4.02 5.31
C THR A 357 -19.87 3.36 6.04
N LYS A 358 -20.00 2.11 6.51
CA LYS A 358 -18.87 1.36 7.08
C LYS A 358 -17.66 1.27 6.13
N TYR A 359 -17.94 1.19 4.82
CA TYR A 359 -16.91 1.19 3.78
C TYR A 359 -16.20 2.55 3.70
N LEU A 360 -16.96 3.63 3.81
CA LEU A 360 -16.40 4.98 3.84
C LEU A 360 -15.60 5.27 5.11
N ASP A 361 -16.01 4.71 6.24
CA ASP A 361 -15.28 4.83 7.51
C ASP A 361 -13.89 4.19 7.40
N TYR A 362 -13.79 3.01 6.77
CA TYR A 362 -12.50 2.38 6.49
C TYR A 362 -11.71 3.17 5.44
N TYR A 363 -12.37 3.61 4.35
CA TYR A 363 -11.73 4.38 3.29
C TYR A 363 -11.09 5.66 3.83
N GLU A 364 -11.84 6.42 4.61
CA GLU A 364 -11.37 7.67 5.25
C GLU A 364 -10.21 7.39 6.19
N ARG A 365 -10.31 6.35 7.04
CA ARG A 365 -9.23 5.94 7.94
C ARG A 365 -7.93 5.67 7.18
N GLY A 366 -7.97 4.82 6.17
CA GLY A 366 -6.80 4.46 5.37
C GLY A 366 -6.24 5.64 4.58
N LEU A 367 -7.11 6.46 4.00
CA LEU A 367 -6.71 7.62 3.19
C LEU A 367 -6.02 8.69 4.04
N PHE A 368 -6.62 9.07 5.17
CA PHE A 368 -6.12 10.15 6.04
C PHE A 368 -4.91 9.74 6.86
N ASN A 369 -4.86 8.48 7.34
CA ASN A 369 -3.91 8.09 8.36
C ASN A 369 -2.82 7.13 7.86
N HIS A 370 -2.96 6.60 6.64
CA HIS A 370 -1.92 5.81 6.00
C HIS A 370 -1.45 6.45 4.69
N ILE A 371 -2.33 6.61 3.71
CA ILE A 371 -1.93 7.11 2.39
C ILE A 371 -1.37 8.53 2.47
N LEU A 372 -2.07 9.45 3.15
CA LEU A 372 -1.56 10.81 3.33
C LEU A 372 -0.25 10.83 4.14
N ALA A 373 -0.09 9.90 5.08
CA ALA A 373 1.14 9.76 5.86
C ALA A 373 2.29 9.07 5.09
N SER A 374 2.03 8.46 3.94
CA SER A 374 3.04 7.69 3.19
C SER A 374 3.92 8.54 2.28
N ILE A 375 3.65 9.82 2.13
CA ILE A 375 4.50 10.77 1.40
C ILE A 375 5.19 11.70 2.39
N ASP A 376 6.40 12.13 2.07
CA ASP A 376 7.08 13.15 2.87
C ASP A 376 6.49 14.54 2.58
N HIS A 377 6.00 15.21 3.62
CA HIS A 377 5.36 16.54 3.53
C HIS A 377 6.36 17.72 3.53
N SER A 378 7.68 17.45 3.54
CA SER A 378 8.69 18.49 3.35
C SER A 378 8.89 18.81 1.87
N ASP A 379 9.58 19.94 1.60
CA ASP A 379 9.95 20.32 0.23
C ASP A 379 11.13 19.50 -0.34
N ASP A 380 11.69 18.57 0.42
CA ASP A 380 12.81 17.73 -0.03
C ASP A 380 12.32 16.69 -1.06
N MET A 381 12.72 16.90 -2.30
CA MET A 381 12.40 15.98 -3.41
C MET A 381 13.23 14.69 -3.41
N ASN A 382 14.22 14.54 -2.52
CA ASN A 382 14.96 13.29 -2.32
C ASN A 382 14.25 12.34 -1.33
N ARG A 383 13.11 12.75 -0.80
CA ARG A 383 12.29 11.99 0.14
C ARG A 383 10.86 11.96 -0.40
N LEU A 384 10.43 10.82 -0.93
CA LEU A 384 9.13 10.70 -1.59
C LEU A 384 8.17 9.81 -0.81
N PHE A 385 8.17 8.51 -1.07
CA PHE A 385 7.17 7.57 -0.58
C PHE A 385 7.78 6.57 0.40
N THR A 386 6.99 6.15 1.37
CA THR A 386 7.41 5.10 2.31
C THR A 386 6.88 3.74 1.89
N TYR A 387 7.68 2.69 2.10
CA TYR A 387 7.26 1.30 1.90
C TYR A 387 6.34 0.87 3.04
N PHE A 388 6.85 0.98 4.28
CA PHE A 388 6.10 0.73 5.50
C PHE A 388 5.80 2.03 6.24
N VAL A 389 4.71 2.03 7.00
CA VAL A 389 4.39 3.05 7.99
C VAL A 389 4.55 2.43 9.37
N PRO A 390 5.75 2.51 9.97
CA PRO A 390 6.09 1.85 11.22
C PRO A 390 5.13 2.17 12.36
N LEU A 391 4.77 1.13 13.15
CA LEU A 391 3.92 1.29 14.33
C LEU A 391 4.66 1.00 15.64
N ARG A 392 5.96 0.72 15.57
CA ARG A 392 6.83 0.63 16.74
C ARG A 392 6.87 1.96 17.48
N PHE A 393 6.92 1.91 18.81
CA PHE A 393 7.17 3.10 19.63
C PHE A 393 8.49 3.77 19.23
N GLY A 394 8.44 5.07 18.96
CA GLY A 394 9.62 5.82 18.52
C GLY A 394 10.10 5.46 17.12
N GLY A 395 9.30 4.76 16.33
CA GLY A 395 9.56 4.50 14.93
C GLY A 395 9.61 5.78 14.09
N TYR A 396 10.07 5.66 12.87
CA TYR A 396 10.07 6.74 11.89
C TYR A 396 9.96 6.17 10.47
N ARG A 397 9.43 6.97 9.56
CA ARG A 397 9.28 6.57 8.16
C ARG A 397 10.58 6.73 7.39
N THR A 398 10.94 5.71 6.64
CA THR A 398 12.01 5.75 5.65
C THR A 398 11.40 6.01 4.28
N TYR A 399 11.87 7.02 3.58
CA TYR A 399 11.34 7.45 2.31
C TYR A 399 12.22 7.00 1.15
N SER A 400 11.59 6.66 0.03
CA SER A 400 12.29 6.36 -1.21
C SER A 400 12.97 7.60 -1.78
N THR A 401 14.08 7.38 -2.50
CA THR A 401 14.71 8.38 -3.35
C THR A 401 14.04 8.42 -4.73
N PRO A 402 14.18 9.50 -5.51
CA PRO A 402 13.44 9.65 -6.77
C PRO A 402 13.73 8.59 -7.83
N PHE A 403 14.97 8.06 -7.90
CA PHE A 403 15.42 7.33 -9.07
C PHE A 403 16.14 6.00 -8.78
N ASP A 404 16.25 5.58 -7.51
CA ASP A 404 17.10 4.45 -7.14
C ASP A 404 16.35 3.23 -6.60
N ASN A 405 15.12 3.38 -6.12
CA ASN A 405 14.38 2.32 -5.44
C ASN A 405 13.48 1.51 -6.39
N TRP A 406 12.48 2.14 -6.95
CA TRP A 406 11.49 1.53 -7.89
C TRP A 406 10.82 0.28 -7.33
N THR A 407 10.50 0.29 -6.03
CA THR A 407 9.75 -0.78 -5.37
C THR A 407 8.26 -0.73 -5.74
N CYS A 408 7.49 -1.78 -5.42
CA CYS A 408 6.04 -1.78 -5.61
C CYS A 408 5.35 -0.59 -4.90
N CYS A 409 5.76 -0.27 -3.66
CA CYS A 409 5.21 0.87 -2.91
C CYS A 409 5.67 2.23 -3.46
N HIS A 410 6.78 2.30 -4.16
CA HIS A 410 7.14 3.49 -4.94
C HIS A 410 6.14 3.67 -6.10
N GLY A 411 5.79 2.57 -6.77
CA GLY A 411 4.77 2.54 -7.82
C GLY A 411 3.40 2.98 -7.33
N THR A 412 2.86 2.35 -6.30
CA THR A 412 1.57 2.74 -5.73
C THR A 412 1.60 4.12 -5.09
N GLY A 413 2.76 4.59 -4.61
CA GLY A 413 2.96 5.96 -4.13
C GLY A 413 2.65 6.99 -5.22
N MET A 414 3.18 6.82 -6.42
CA MET A 414 2.86 7.66 -7.59
C MET A 414 1.36 7.70 -7.90
N GLU A 415 0.67 6.56 -7.80
CA GLU A 415 -0.77 6.49 -8.09
C GLU A 415 -1.63 7.07 -6.95
N ASN A 416 -1.26 6.85 -5.69
CA ASN A 416 -2.03 7.25 -4.52
C ASN A 416 -2.34 8.76 -4.51
N HIS A 417 -1.32 9.56 -4.79
CA HIS A 417 -1.42 11.01 -4.65
C HIS A 417 -2.02 11.69 -5.89
N ALA A 418 -2.07 10.98 -7.01
CA ALA A 418 -2.76 11.43 -8.23
C ALA A 418 -4.30 11.35 -8.12
N LYS A 419 -4.84 10.46 -7.26
CA LYS A 419 -6.27 10.10 -7.27
C LYS A 419 -7.08 10.49 -6.03
N TYR A 420 -6.64 11.42 -5.23
CA TYR A 420 -7.37 11.84 -4.01
C TYR A 420 -8.82 12.29 -4.24
N GLY A 421 -9.14 12.78 -5.44
CA GLY A 421 -10.49 13.17 -5.81
C GLY A 421 -11.49 12.04 -6.06
N ASP A 422 -11.01 10.80 -6.14
CA ASP A 422 -11.73 9.63 -6.64
C ASP A 422 -12.96 9.21 -5.82
N SER A 423 -13.00 9.51 -4.52
CA SER A 423 -14.06 9.04 -3.62
C SER A 423 -14.65 10.14 -2.73
N ILE A 424 -14.48 11.41 -3.11
CA ILE A 424 -15.07 12.55 -2.37
C ILE A 424 -16.55 12.64 -2.65
N TYR A 425 -16.95 12.51 -3.93
CA TYR A 425 -18.32 12.69 -4.40
C TYR A 425 -18.84 11.47 -5.11
N PHE A 426 -20.15 11.20 -4.87
CA PHE A 426 -20.90 10.14 -5.56
C PHE A 426 -22.28 10.68 -5.89
N HIS A 427 -22.98 9.98 -6.78
CA HIS A 427 -24.36 10.29 -7.12
C HIS A 427 -25.21 9.04 -7.27
N ALA A 428 -26.52 9.21 -7.11
CA ALA A 428 -27.52 8.17 -7.33
C ALA A 428 -28.84 8.80 -7.76
N VAL A 429 -29.81 7.96 -8.07
CA VAL A 429 -31.21 8.37 -8.21
C VAL A 429 -32.03 7.61 -7.18
N GLU A 430 -32.65 8.33 -6.25
CA GLU A 430 -33.51 7.76 -5.21
C GLU A 430 -34.94 8.27 -5.37
N ASN A 431 -35.92 7.38 -5.50
CA ASN A 431 -37.31 7.73 -5.67
C ASN A 431 -37.56 8.74 -6.81
N GLY A 432 -36.77 8.65 -7.89
CA GLY A 432 -36.86 9.55 -9.05
C GLY A 432 -36.23 10.93 -8.88
N LYS A 433 -35.54 11.17 -7.78
CA LYS A 433 -34.74 12.39 -7.56
C LYS A 433 -33.24 12.11 -7.65
N ASP A 434 -32.52 13.03 -8.25
CA ASP A 434 -31.05 13.01 -8.20
C ASP A 434 -30.55 13.21 -6.77
N VAL A 435 -29.54 12.45 -6.38
CA VAL A 435 -28.89 12.53 -5.08
C VAL A 435 -27.40 12.74 -5.28
N LEU A 436 -26.85 13.74 -4.61
CA LEU A 436 -25.41 14.00 -4.50
C LEU A 436 -24.94 13.60 -3.11
N TYR A 437 -23.93 12.75 -3.06
CA TYR A 437 -23.24 12.36 -1.81
C TYR A 437 -21.91 13.13 -1.71
N ILE A 438 -21.67 13.76 -0.56
CA ILE A 438 -20.39 14.36 -0.18
C ILE A 438 -19.85 13.51 0.96
N ASN A 439 -18.88 12.65 0.65
CA ASN A 439 -18.47 11.55 1.55
C ASN A 439 -17.18 11.80 2.33
N LEU A 440 -16.25 12.58 1.77
CA LEU A 440 -14.98 12.89 2.42
C LEU A 440 -14.82 14.41 2.60
N LEU A 441 -14.36 14.81 3.79
CA LEU A 441 -14.17 16.23 4.13
C LEU A 441 -12.82 16.75 3.61
N ILE A 442 -12.59 16.58 2.31
CA ILE A 442 -11.38 17.07 1.63
C ILE A 442 -11.73 18.30 0.82
N PRO A 443 -11.10 19.47 1.09
CA PRO A 443 -11.34 20.69 0.32
C PRO A 443 -11.18 20.46 -1.19
N SER A 444 -12.27 20.70 -1.93
CA SER A 444 -12.34 20.36 -3.35
C SER A 444 -13.50 21.06 -4.06
N THR A 445 -13.48 21.00 -5.39
CA THR A 445 -14.62 21.38 -6.21
C THR A 445 -15.12 20.19 -7.00
N LEU A 446 -16.44 20.15 -7.23
CA LEU A 446 -17.09 19.23 -8.17
C LEU A 446 -17.76 20.07 -9.28
N ASP A 447 -17.58 19.67 -10.53
CA ASP A 447 -18.29 20.22 -11.70
C ASP A 447 -19.20 19.15 -12.33
N TRP A 448 -20.44 19.07 -11.86
CA TRP A 448 -21.45 18.16 -12.42
C TRP A 448 -22.13 18.79 -13.63
N LYS A 449 -21.45 18.75 -14.75
CA LYS A 449 -21.83 19.47 -15.99
C LYS A 449 -23.23 19.07 -16.50
N GLU A 450 -23.58 17.79 -16.44
CA GLU A 450 -24.85 17.24 -16.94
C GLU A 450 -26.07 17.84 -16.21
N LYS A 451 -25.87 18.27 -14.98
CA LYS A 451 -26.93 18.89 -14.15
C LYS A 451 -26.77 20.41 -14.01
N GLY A 452 -25.66 21.00 -14.46
CA GLY A 452 -25.34 22.40 -14.26
C GLY A 452 -25.12 22.76 -12.78
N ILE A 453 -24.57 21.80 -12.03
CA ILE A 453 -24.27 21.92 -10.59
C ILE A 453 -22.76 22.02 -10.38
N LYS A 454 -22.37 22.97 -9.53
CA LYS A 454 -20.99 23.06 -9.02
C LYS A 454 -21.01 23.08 -7.51
N ILE A 455 -20.09 22.32 -6.91
CA ILE A 455 -19.84 22.32 -5.46
C ILE A 455 -18.46 22.90 -5.23
N GLU A 456 -18.32 23.69 -4.18
CA GLU A 456 -17.04 24.11 -3.63
C GLU A 456 -17.05 23.78 -2.13
N LEU A 457 -16.33 22.74 -1.77
CA LEU A 457 -16.22 22.21 -0.41
C LEU A 457 -14.98 22.80 0.26
N PHE A 458 -15.16 23.47 1.40
CA PHE A 458 -14.09 24.07 2.18
C PHE A 458 -13.64 23.16 3.34
N SER A 459 -12.54 23.53 3.96
CA SER A 459 -12.13 22.95 5.23
C SER A 459 -13.27 23.06 6.24
N LEU A 460 -13.46 22.04 7.07
CA LEU A 460 -14.52 21.96 8.08
C LEU A 460 -15.93 21.69 7.53
N GLY A 461 -16.04 21.32 6.24
CA GLY A 461 -17.28 20.78 5.68
C GLY A 461 -18.32 21.81 5.26
N ASN A 462 -18.08 23.11 5.39
CA ASN A 462 -18.95 24.10 4.75
C ASN A 462 -18.78 24.03 3.24
N PHE A 463 -19.86 24.17 2.49
CA PHE A 463 -19.79 24.12 1.03
C PHE A 463 -20.71 25.14 0.37
N ILE A 464 -20.33 25.57 -0.82
CA ILE A 464 -21.14 26.39 -1.72
C ILE A 464 -21.67 25.50 -2.82
N LEU A 465 -22.97 25.51 -3.00
CA LEU A 465 -23.64 24.93 -4.17
C LEU A 465 -24.00 26.04 -5.14
N LYS A 466 -23.64 25.89 -6.40
CA LYS A 466 -24.04 26.76 -7.51
C LYS A 466 -24.85 25.95 -8.50
N ALA A 467 -26.10 26.38 -8.79
CA ALA A 467 -26.97 25.78 -9.76
C ALA A 467 -27.34 26.80 -10.85
N GLU A 468 -27.07 26.48 -12.11
CA GLU A 468 -27.31 27.38 -13.26
C GLU A 468 -28.82 27.63 -13.53
N LYS A 469 -29.64 26.63 -13.19
CA LYS A 469 -31.09 26.68 -13.32
C LYS A 469 -31.73 26.02 -12.08
N PRO A 470 -33.04 26.27 -11.81
CA PRO A 470 -33.74 25.57 -10.74
C PRO A 470 -33.59 24.04 -10.91
N THR A 471 -32.85 23.38 -10.02
CA THR A 471 -32.53 21.95 -10.09
C THR A 471 -33.00 21.25 -8.81
N PRO A 472 -33.96 20.32 -8.89
CA PRO A 472 -34.31 19.46 -7.77
C PRO A 472 -33.14 18.51 -7.48
N LEU A 473 -32.63 18.51 -6.23
CA LEU A 473 -31.50 17.70 -5.83
C LEU A 473 -31.55 17.45 -4.33
N ILE A 474 -31.30 16.20 -3.95
CA ILE A 474 -31.00 15.82 -2.56
C ILE A 474 -29.48 15.83 -2.40
N ILE A 475 -28.99 16.48 -1.35
CA ILE A 475 -27.58 16.44 -0.99
C ILE A 475 -27.45 15.68 0.32
N LYS A 476 -26.65 14.63 0.32
CA LYS A 476 -26.29 13.84 1.49
C LYS A 476 -24.85 14.09 1.85
N PHE A 477 -24.65 14.78 2.96
CA PHE A 477 -23.35 15.11 3.49
C PHE A 477 -23.01 14.11 4.61
N ARG A 478 -21.99 13.28 4.39
CA ARG A 478 -21.64 12.21 5.34
C ARG A 478 -21.12 12.78 6.67
N LEU A 479 -21.59 12.17 7.72
CA LEU A 479 -21.13 12.40 9.08
C LEU A 479 -20.01 11.38 9.40
N PRO A 480 -18.73 11.81 9.53
CA PRO A 480 -17.66 10.88 9.86
C PRO A 480 -17.92 10.18 11.20
N ARG A 481 -17.56 8.89 11.29
CA ARG A 481 -17.70 8.12 12.52
C ARG A 481 -17.00 8.82 13.69
N ASN A 482 -17.56 8.69 14.88
CA ASN A 482 -16.99 9.23 16.11
C ASN A 482 -16.94 10.77 16.19
N THR A 483 -17.80 11.45 15.45
CA THR A 483 -17.94 12.90 15.57
C THR A 483 -19.25 13.24 16.26
N ARG A 484 -19.21 14.14 17.26
CA ARG A 484 -20.42 14.68 17.88
C ARG A 484 -20.82 15.95 17.12
N TYR A 485 -22.09 16.06 16.78
CA TYR A 485 -22.64 17.17 16.03
C TYR A 485 -23.57 17.98 16.92
N GLU A 486 -23.27 19.27 17.09
CA GLU A 486 -24.24 20.20 17.60
C GLU A 486 -24.90 20.92 16.43
N PHE A 487 -26.11 20.50 16.09
CA PHE A 487 -26.89 21.12 15.03
C PHE A 487 -27.45 22.47 15.52
N ARG A 488 -27.04 23.57 14.90
CA ARG A 488 -27.73 24.88 15.08
C ARG A 488 -29.03 24.85 14.28
N ARG A 489 -30.16 24.87 14.97
CA ARG A 489 -31.53 24.82 14.42
C ARG A 489 -31.94 26.03 13.54
N ASP A 490 -31.04 26.93 13.15
CA ASP A 490 -31.36 28.19 12.51
C ASP A 490 -31.60 28.12 11.01
N PHE A 491 -31.52 26.92 10.40
CA PHE A 491 -31.84 26.72 9.00
C PHE A 491 -33.21 26.07 8.83
N ASN A 492 -34.06 26.73 7.99
CA ASN A 492 -35.43 26.30 7.63
C ASN A 492 -35.59 24.78 7.54
N ASN A 493 -36.77 24.28 7.91
CA ASN A 493 -37.27 22.91 8.06
C ASN A 493 -36.90 21.83 6.99
N SER A 494 -35.89 22.07 6.14
CA SER A 494 -35.47 21.20 5.03
C SER A 494 -34.21 20.37 5.29
N VAL A 495 -33.66 20.42 6.51
CA VAL A 495 -32.48 19.62 6.86
C VAL A 495 -32.89 18.50 7.83
N VAL A 496 -32.65 17.26 7.43
CA VAL A 496 -32.89 16.08 8.26
C VAL A 496 -31.52 15.47 8.60
N GLN A 497 -31.29 15.22 9.88
CA GLN A 497 -30.12 14.46 10.32
C GLN A 497 -30.50 12.99 10.49
N SER A 498 -29.78 12.11 9.82
CA SER A 498 -29.69 10.68 10.14
C SER A 498 -28.41 10.42 10.95
N ASP A 499 -28.23 9.21 11.40
CA ASP A 499 -26.99 8.81 12.11
C ASP A 499 -25.74 8.90 11.18
N GLU A 500 -25.94 8.87 9.87
CA GLU A 500 -24.87 8.79 8.88
C GLU A 500 -24.73 10.04 8.00
N TYR A 501 -25.83 10.78 7.78
CA TYR A 501 -25.86 11.91 6.85
C TYR A 501 -26.67 13.09 7.37
N LEU A 502 -26.17 14.31 7.02
CA LEU A 502 -27.01 15.50 6.95
C LEU A 502 -27.65 15.53 5.56
N VAL A 503 -28.98 15.58 5.49
CA VAL A 503 -29.73 15.50 4.24
C VAL A 503 -30.38 16.86 3.95
N TYR A 504 -30.06 17.43 2.80
CA TYR A 504 -30.63 18.67 2.27
C TYR A 504 -31.49 18.31 1.06
N ASP A 505 -32.82 18.41 1.17
CA ASP A 505 -33.75 18.18 0.04
C ASP A 505 -34.34 19.53 -0.43
N GLY A 506 -34.16 19.87 -1.70
CA GLY A 506 -34.63 21.14 -2.23
C GLY A 506 -34.52 21.28 -3.73
N THR A 507 -35.05 22.43 -4.21
CA THR A 507 -34.78 22.91 -5.58
C THR A 507 -33.80 24.07 -5.49
N TRP A 508 -32.62 23.87 -6.04
CA TRP A 508 -31.50 24.79 -5.91
C TRP A 508 -31.39 25.68 -7.14
N HIS A 509 -31.09 26.97 -6.94
CA HIS A 509 -30.87 27.92 -8.00
C HIS A 509 -29.91 29.06 -7.54
N GLY A 510 -29.01 29.49 -8.41
CA GLY A 510 -27.99 30.47 -8.06
C GLY A 510 -26.91 29.91 -7.13
N SER A 511 -26.38 30.75 -6.26
CA SER A 511 -25.33 30.39 -5.30
C SER A 511 -25.90 30.29 -3.89
N VAL A 512 -25.77 29.15 -3.26
CA VAL A 512 -26.27 28.88 -1.91
C VAL A 512 -25.12 28.35 -1.04
N VAL A 513 -24.91 28.97 0.13
CA VAL A 513 -23.97 28.47 1.14
C VAL A 513 -24.72 27.51 2.05
N LEU A 514 -24.25 26.30 2.15
CA LEU A 514 -24.81 25.28 3.02
C LEU A 514 -23.83 24.98 4.15
N PRO A 515 -24.30 25.00 5.40
CA PRO A 515 -23.47 24.62 6.51
C PRO A 515 -23.20 23.12 6.45
N GLY A 516 -21.96 22.78 6.45
CA GLY A 516 -21.56 21.42 6.76
C GLY A 516 -21.47 21.23 8.28
N ILE A 517 -20.53 20.44 8.67
CA ILE A 517 -20.26 20.13 10.05
C ILE A 517 -19.43 21.29 10.63
N GLY A 518 -20.02 22.17 11.43
CA GLY A 518 -19.36 23.39 11.92
C GLY A 518 -18.17 23.14 12.86
N TYR A 519 -17.50 24.23 13.26
CA TYR A 519 -16.31 24.31 14.12
C TYR A 519 -16.33 23.47 15.42
N ASN A 520 -17.52 23.08 15.91
CA ASN A 520 -17.68 22.35 17.16
C ASN A 520 -17.35 20.84 17.05
N LEU A 521 -17.05 20.36 15.86
CA LEU A 521 -16.65 18.97 15.58
C LEU A 521 -15.28 18.58 16.12
N ILE A 522 -14.44 19.54 16.47
CA ILE A 522 -12.99 19.31 16.62
C ILE A 522 -12.62 19.09 18.09
N SER A 523 -13.56 19.18 19.02
CA SER A 523 -13.22 19.18 20.45
C SER A 523 -13.03 17.81 21.09
N ASP A 524 -13.68 16.76 20.58
CA ASP A 524 -13.65 15.47 21.26
C ASP A 524 -12.48 14.59 20.76
N LEU A 525 -11.60 14.24 21.68
CA LEU A 525 -10.63 13.18 21.51
C LEU A 525 -11.31 11.84 21.68
N ILE A 526 -11.04 10.93 20.74
CA ILE A 526 -11.53 9.57 20.79
C ILE A 526 -10.34 8.65 20.95
N THR A 527 -10.51 7.62 21.78
CA THR A 527 -9.51 6.58 21.99
C THR A 527 -9.95 5.28 21.33
N GLU A 528 -8.99 4.58 20.73
CA GLU A 528 -9.17 3.24 20.20
C GLU A 528 -8.04 2.35 20.71
N SER A 529 -8.38 1.25 21.39
CA SER A 529 -7.41 0.30 21.89
C SER A 529 -7.21 -0.86 20.92
N LEU A 530 -6.05 -1.51 21.02
CA LEU A 530 -5.83 -2.77 20.32
C LEU A 530 -6.78 -3.88 20.82
N PRO A 531 -7.21 -4.78 19.95
CA PRO A 531 -8.15 -5.85 20.33
C PRO A 531 -7.58 -6.76 21.42
N ASP A 532 -6.29 -7.05 21.39
CA ASP A 532 -5.58 -7.94 22.31
C ASP A 532 -4.75 -7.21 23.38
N ASN A 533 -4.82 -5.86 23.44
CA ASN A 533 -4.23 -5.07 24.52
C ASN A 533 -5.03 -3.79 24.78
N LYS A 534 -5.91 -3.81 25.77
CA LYS A 534 -6.78 -2.67 26.08
C LYS A 534 -6.07 -1.48 26.71
N ASN A 535 -4.87 -1.68 27.23
CA ASN A 535 -4.06 -0.62 27.81
C ASN A 535 -3.20 0.11 26.76
N ARG A 536 -3.20 -0.38 25.52
CA ARG A 536 -2.50 0.24 24.39
C ARG A 536 -3.49 0.94 23.48
N VAL A 537 -3.48 2.26 23.50
CA VAL A 537 -4.48 3.11 22.86
C VAL A 537 -3.89 4.06 21.84
N ALA A 538 -4.67 4.40 20.82
CA ALA A 538 -4.42 5.48 19.89
C ALA A 538 -5.49 6.57 20.07
N PHE A 539 -5.15 7.81 19.67
CA PHE A 539 -6.01 8.97 19.81
C PHE A 539 -6.40 9.52 18.43
N PHE A 540 -7.66 9.90 18.29
CA PHE A 540 -8.18 10.53 17.09
C PHE A 540 -8.84 11.88 17.40
N ARG A 541 -8.77 12.79 16.43
CA ARG A 541 -9.59 13.99 16.38
C ARG A 541 -10.40 13.96 15.07
N GLY A 542 -11.69 13.65 15.18
CA GLY A 542 -12.49 13.29 14.01
C GLY A 542 -11.86 12.09 13.28
N PRO A 543 -11.66 12.14 11.96
CA PRO A 543 -11.03 11.05 11.20
C PRO A 543 -9.50 11.01 11.31
N VAL A 544 -8.88 12.02 11.90
CA VAL A 544 -7.41 12.19 11.91
C VAL A 544 -6.79 11.52 13.12
N LEU A 545 -5.93 10.54 12.86
CA LEU A 545 -5.08 9.90 13.87
C LEU A 545 -4.04 10.90 14.38
N LEU A 546 -3.83 10.92 15.67
CA LEU A 546 -2.85 11.75 16.35
C LEU A 546 -1.62 10.94 16.72
N ALA A 547 -0.46 11.55 16.63
CA ALA A 547 0.82 10.95 17.02
C ALA A 547 1.59 11.87 17.96
N GLY A 548 2.33 11.27 18.87
CA GLY A 548 3.35 11.99 19.62
C GLY A 548 4.54 12.28 18.74
N ASP A 549 4.88 13.55 18.56
CA ASP A 549 6.15 13.97 17.94
C ASP A 549 7.24 13.86 19.00
N ILE A 550 8.13 12.89 18.83
CA ILE A 550 9.15 12.57 19.83
C ILE A 550 10.52 13.15 19.49
N GLY A 551 10.71 13.66 18.30
CA GLY A 551 11.92 14.39 17.90
C GLY A 551 12.78 13.69 16.86
N SER A 552 14.02 14.13 16.70
CA SER A 552 14.87 13.81 15.55
C SER A 552 15.26 12.34 15.42
N VAL A 553 15.22 11.81 14.20
CA VAL A 553 15.74 10.47 13.85
C VAL A 553 17.24 10.32 14.11
N ASN A 554 17.98 11.43 14.10
CA ASN A 554 19.42 11.47 14.32
C ASN A 554 19.82 11.41 15.80
N LYS A 555 18.86 11.47 16.72
CA LYS A 555 19.12 11.40 18.15
C LYS A 555 18.86 9.98 18.67
N PRO A 556 19.71 9.48 19.55
CA PRO A 556 19.46 8.21 20.21
C PRO A 556 18.19 8.32 21.08
N VAL A 557 17.47 7.22 21.21
CA VAL A 557 16.33 7.12 22.11
C VAL A 557 16.84 6.87 23.52
N ALA A 558 16.45 7.73 24.46
CA ALA A 558 16.79 7.56 25.88
C ALA A 558 15.90 6.49 26.52
N GLY A 559 16.36 5.86 27.57
CA GLY A 559 15.52 5.06 28.45
C GLY A 559 14.36 5.90 29.02
N ALA A 560 13.26 5.25 29.37
CA ALA A 560 12.04 5.94 29.83
C ALA A 560 12.29 6.91 31.01
N PHE A 561 13.32 6.68 31.78
CA PHE A 561 13.63 7.39 33.05
C PHE A 561 15.01 8.06 33.05
N GLU A 562 15.70 8.07 31.90
CA GLU A 562 16.93 8.85 31.79
C GLU A 562 16.62 10.36 31.91
N PRO A 563 17.59 11.16 32.45
CA PRO A 563 17.45 12.61 32.46
C PRO A 563 17.17 13.17 31.09
N ILE A 564 16.26 14.12 31.01
CA ILE A 564 15.93 14.82 29.77
C ILE A 564 17.15 15.67 29.36
N THR A 565 17.85 15.23 28.33
CA THR A 565 18.95 15.98 27.73
C THR A 565 18.57 16.41 26.32
N ASN A 566 19.29 17.39 25.75
CA ASN A 566 18.98 17.88 24.40
C ASN A 566 19.50 16.94 23.29
N ASP A 567 20.28 15.95 23.65
CA ASP A 567 20.92 14.99 22.76
C ASP A 567 20.21 13.63 22.69
N LYS A 568 19.23 13.38 23.60
CA LYS A 568 18.46 12.15 23.65
C LYS A 568 16.94 12.39 23.54
N ILE A 569 16.23 11.39 23.01
CA ILE A 569 14.79 11.37 22.88
C ILE A 569 14.19 10.42 23.91
N SER A 570 13.14 10.85 24.60
CA SER A 570 12.36 10.01 25.52
C SER A 570 11.08 9.51 24.87
N LEU A 571 10.74 8.23 25.04
CA LEU A 571 9.46 7.68 24.65
C LEU A 571 8.35 8.11 25.63
N PRO A 572 7.17 8.52 25.13
CA PRO A 572 6.07 8.95 25.97
C PRO A 572 5.21 7.76 26.43
N PHE A 573 4.78 7.81 27.70
CA PHE A 573 3.75 6.96 28.27
C PHE A 573 2.66 7.84 28.88
N PHE A 574 1.42 7.36 28.91
CA PHE A 574 0.34 8.05 29.60
C PHE A 574 0.15 7.45 30.99
N VAL A 575 0.13 8.31 32.00
CA VAL A 575 -0.15 7.95 33.38
C VAL A 575 -1.35 8.75 33.88
N GLY A 576 -2.42 8.08 34.22
CA GLY A 576 -3.64 8.73 34.71
C GLY A 576 -4.79 7.74 34.87
N ASN A 577 -5.94 8.25 35.26
CA ASN A 577 -7.17 7.48 35.31
C ASN A 577 -7.99 7.81 34.06
N PHE A 578 -8.27 6.82 33.21
CA PHE A 578 -8.92 6.99 31.93
C PHE A 578 -10.43 6.88 31.93
N GLU A 579 -11.06 6.87 33.11
CA GLU A 579 -12.52 6.85 33.18
C GLU A 579 -13.19 8.09 32.55
N THR A 580 -12.44 9.17 32.33
CA THR A 580 -12.93 10.38 31.66
C THR A 580 -11.88 10.94 30.68
N PRO A 581 -12.02 10.69 29.36
CA PRO A 581 -11.17 11.31 28.34
C PRO A 581 -11.14 12.85 28.40
N GLU A 582 -12.16 13.47 28.99
CA GLU A 582 -12.34 14.91 29.11
C GLU A 582 -11.27 15.59 29.99
N SER A 583 -10.60 14.88 30.89
CA SER A 583 -9.51 15.43 31.70
C SER A 583 -8.24 15.76 30.93
N PHE A 584 -8.09 15.20 29.73
CA PHE A 584 -6.95 15.48 28.82
C PHE A 584 -7.18 16.67 27.89
N LEU A 585 -8.42 17.12 27.75
CA LEU A 585 -8.82 18.20 26.84
C LEU A 585 -8.62 19.60 27.42
N SER A 586 -8.39 19.73 28.72
CA SER A 586 -8.31 21.02 29.41
C SER A 586 -6.97 21.75 29.27
N ILE A 587 -5.97 21.14 28.61
CA ILE A 587 -4.66 21.73 28.41
C ILE A 587 -4.58 22.28 26.99
N GLY A 588 -4.76 23.58 26.83
CA GLY A 588 -4.73 24.27 25.54
C GLY A 588 -3.44 24.05 24.76
N GLY A 589 -3.57 23.92 23.44
CA GLY A 589 -2.42 23.95 22.51
C GLY A 589 -1.85 22.60 22.08
N GLY A 590 -2.53 21.48 22.34
CA GLY A 590 -2.09 20.16 21.80
C GLY A 590 -0.96 19.49 22.59
N GLN A 591 -0.66 19.95 23.79
CA GLN A 591 0.24 19.27 24.71
C GLN A 591 -0.57 18.41 25.70
N PHE A 592 -0.18 17.15 25.81
CA PHE A 592 -0.78 16.21 26.77
C PHE A 592 0.22 15.92 27.90
N GLU A 593 -0.30 15.67 29.11
CA GLU A 593 0.57 15.24 30.20
C GLU A 593 0.98 13.79 29.98
N THR A 594 2.17 13.62 29.44
CA THR A 594 2.79 12.31 29.21
C THR A 594 3.96 12.13 30.17
N ARG A 595 4.37 10.89 30.40
CA ARG A 595 5.58 10.57 31.17
C ARG A 595 6.66 9.99 30.23
N PRO A 596 7.97 10.25 30.48
CA PRO A 596 8.51 11.02 31.60
C PRO A 596 8.36 12.55 31.46
N LYS A 597 7.97 13.05 30.26
CA LYS A 597 7.79 14.48 30.00
C LYS A 597 6.59 14.75 29.09
N PRO A 598 6.07 15.99 29.07
CA PRO A 598 5.06 16.39 28.10
C PRO A 598 5.55 16.15 26.66
N THR A 599 4.69 15.56 25.84
CA THR A 599 4.93 15.29 24.41
C THR A 599 3.91 16.04 23.57
N THR A 600 4.38 16.71 22.51
CA THR A 600 3.49 17.37 21.56
C THR A 600 2.75 16.34 20.73
N ILE A 601 1.43 16.47 20.65
CA ILE A 601 0.58 15.59 19.85
C ILE A 601 0.15 16.36 18.59
N VAL A 602 0.41 15.75 17.44
CA VAL A 602 0.16 16.34 16.13
C VAL A 602 -0.62 15.36 15.23
N PRO A 603 -1.25 15.83 14.15
CA PRO A 603 -1.77 14.93 13.12
C PRO A 603 -0.70 13.97 12.62
N PHE A 604 -0.99 12.68 12.58
CA PHE A 604 0.01 11.66 12.25
C PHE A 604 0.67 11.89 10.88
N TYR A 605 -0.10 12.28 9.87
CA TYR A 605 0.44 12.55 8.54
C TYR A 605 1.51 13.65 8.52
N SER A 606 1.46 14.61 9.46
CA SER A 606 2.40 15.74 9.51
C SER A 606 3.73 15.42 10.19
N THR A 607 3.88 14.25 10.83
CA THR A 607 5.14 13.86 11.44
C THR A 607 6.19 13.54 10.37
N THR A 608 7.42 14.03 10.54
CA THR A 608 8.56 13.80 9.62
C THR A 608 9.75 13.17 10.33
N GLN A 609 9.64 13.00 11.62
CA GLN A 609 10.69 12.52 12.54
C GLN A 609 10.20 11.27 13.28
N ARG A 610 10.78 10.95 14.45
CA ARG A 610 10.32 9.85 15.30
C ARG A 610 8.95 10.15 15.89
N TYR A 611 8.09 9.14 15.93
CA TYR A 611 6.72 9.26 16.45
C TYR A 611 6.27 8.02 17.22
N SER A 612 5.15 8.16 17.93
CA SER A 612 4.34 7.06 18.40
C SER A 612 2.87 7.35 18.12
N VAL A 613 2.15 6.38 17.57
CA VAL A 613 0.69 6.46 17.34
C VAL A 613 -0.10 5.67 18.41
N TYR A 614 0.52 4.65 18.97
CA TYR A 614 0.00 3.95 20.14
C TYR A 614 0.74 4.40 21.39
N PHE A 615 0.03 4.36 22.52
CA PHE A 615 0.57 4.75 23.81
C PHE A 615 0.11 3.75 24.86
N ASP A 616 1.03 3.25 25.68
CA ASP A 616 0.68 2.44 26.81
C ASP A 616 0.18 3.33 27.96
N VAL A 617 -0.90 2.90 28.56
CA VAL A 617 -1.68 3.63 29.54
C VAL A 617 -1.72 2.85 30.84
N TYR A 618 -1.35 3.52 31.92
CA TYR A 618 -1.30 2.95 33.26
C TYR A 618 -2.05 3.84 34.24
N ASN A 619 -2.76 3.26 35.21
CA ASN A 619 -3.15 4.01 36.39
C ASN A 619 -1.93 4.25 37.29
N LYS A 620 -2.06 5.14 38.31
CA LYS A 620 -0.95 5.55 39.17
C LYS A 620 -0.33 4.40 39.98
N ASP A 621 -1.13 3.40 40.31
CA ASP A 621 -0.65 2.26 41.12
C ASP A 621 0.00 1.21 40.25
N GLU A 622 -0.59 0.88 39.08
CA GLU A 622 -0.01 0.00 38.07
C GLU A 622 1.30 0.55 37.53
N TRP A 623 1.41 1.88 37.39
CA TRP A 623 2.63 2.50 36.88
C TRP A 623 3.85 2.13 37.71
N LYS A 624 3.76 2.16 39.01
CA LYS A 624 4.88 1.81 39.90
C LYS A 624 5.36 0.37 39.70
N GLU A 625 4.42 -0.55 39.48
CA GLU A 625 4.76 -1.95 39.22
C GLU A 625 5.43 -2.17 37.87
N HIS A 626 4.96 -1.46 36.85
CA HIS A 626 5.45 -1.58 35.49
C HIS A 626 6.70 -0.74 35.20
N GLU A 627 6.98 0.28 36.00
CA GLU A 627 8.07 1.24 35.77
C GLU A 627 9.42 0.56 35.61
N MET A 628 9.77 -0.33 36.50
CA MET A 628 11.06 -1.04 36.45
C MET A 628 11.14 -2.01 35.24
N ALA A 629 10.05 -2.71 34.94
CA ALA A 629 10.00 -3.64 33.83
C ALA A 629 10.10 -2.93 32.48
N ILE A 630 9.35 -1.83 32.34
CA ILE A 630 9.38 -0.99 31.11
C ILE A 630 10.79 -0.43 30.89
N ARG A 631 11.43 0.06 31.95
CA ARG A 631 12.79 0.59 31.90
C ARG A 631 13.80 -0.47 31.46
N ALA A 632 13.78 -1.63 32.11
CA ALA A 632 14.71 -2.72 31.80
C ALA A 632 14.56 -3.20 30.34
N GLU A 633 13.33 -3.33 29.84
CA GLU A 633 13.09 -3.75 28.45
C GLU A 633 13.52 -2.68 27.44
N GLN A 634 13.29 -1.40 27.74
CA GLN A 634 13.75 -0.32 26.86
C GLN A 634 15.29 -0.23 26.83
N GLU A 635 15.93 -0.34 27.97
CA GLU A 635 17.41 -0.39 28.02
C GLU A 635 17.95 -1.56 27.19
N ARG A 636 17.30 -2.73 27.29
CA ARG A 636 17.65 -3.92 26.49
C ARG A 636 17.49 -3.69 24.98
N LEU A 637 16.35 -3.16 24.56
CA LEU A 637 16.06 -2.92 23.13
C LEU A 637 16.98 -1.84 22.55
N GLN A 638 17.25 -0.79 23.29
CA GLN A 638 18.18 0.27 22.88
C GLN A 638 19.61 -0.24 22.74
N ALA A 639 20.05 -1.10 23.66
CA ALA A 639 21.38 -1.71 23.58
C ALA A 639 21.51 -2.57 22.31
N ILE A 640 20.47 -3.33 21.99
CA ILE A 640 20.40 -4.14 20.76
C ILE A 640 20.42 -3.24 19.52
N GLU A 641 19.56 -2.22 19.47
CA GLU A 641 19.44 -1.31 18.33
C GLU A 641 20.75 -0.53 18.11
N GLY A 642 21.30 0.05 19.18
CA GLY A 642 22.53 0.84 19.10
C GLY A 642 23.79 0.03 18.72
N ALA A 643 23.79 -1.26 19.01
CA ALA A 643 24.87 -2.15 18.65
C ALA A 643 24.65 -2.86 17.29
N THR A 644 23.42 -2.85 16.76
CA THR A 644 23.10 -3.52 15.48
C THR A 644 23.70 -2.77 14.31
N VAL A 645 24.42 -3.50 13.46
CA VAL A 645 24.97 -3.01 12.19
C VAL A 645 24.05 -3.41 11.04
N ASP A 646 23.49 -4.64 11.10
CA ASP A 646 22.61 -5.17 10.04
C ASP A 646 21.69 -6.24 10.61
N PHE A 647 20.51 -6.41 9.96
CA PHE A 647 19.56 -7.43 10.35
C PHE A 647 18.92 -8.09 9.13
N PHE A 648 19.04 -9.40 9.04
CA PHE A 648 18.45 -10.24 8.01
C PHE A 648 17.25 -11.03 8.56
N GLN A 649 16.07 -10.79 7.99
CA GLN A 649 14.86 -11.56 8.26
C GLN A 649 14.70 -12.63 7.18
N PRO A 650 14.90 -13.93 7.49
CA PRO A 650 14.71 -15.00 6.52
C PRO A 650 13.22 -15.22 6.22
N GLY A 651 12.93 -15.71 5.02
CA GLY A 651 11.55 -15.97 4.57
C GLY A 651 10.77 -14.73 4.15
N GLU A 652 11.39 -13.56 4.16
CA GLU A 652 10.83 -12.30 3.68
C GLU A 652 11.50 -11.88 2.38
N MET A 653 10.71 -11.57 1.38
CA MET A 653 11.21 -11.31 0.02
C MET A 653 12.19 -10.14 -0.02
N GLN A 654 11.83 -9.01 0.57
CA GLN A 654 12.66 -7.80 0.52
C GLN A 654 13.98 -7.97 1.28
N PRO A 655 14.00 -8.41 2.55
CA PRO A 655 15.25 -8.71 3.25
C PRO A 655 16.14 -9.72 2.53
N GLU A 656 15.57 -10.78 1.95
CA GLU A 656 16.33 -11.79 1.21
C GLU A 656 17.00 -11.20 -0.04
N ARG A 657 16.35 -10.30 -0.74
CA ARG A 657 16.93 -9.61 -1.89
C ARG A 657 18.02 -8.61 -1.49
N ASP A 658 17.77 -7.83 -0.46
CA ASP A 658 18.70 -6.82 0.02
C ASP A 658 20.01 -7.45 0.52
N HIS A 659 19.92 -8.66 1.04
CA HIS A 659 21.08 -9.45 1.52
C HIS A 659 21.59 -10.47 0.48
N ALA A 660 21.19 -10.35 -0.79
CA ALA A 660 21.61 -11.24 -1.88
C ALA A 660 21.45 -12.74 -1.55
N PHE A 661 20.37 -13.10 -0.87
CA PHE A 661 20.10 -14.48 -0.43
C PHE A 661 20.13 -15.46 -1.62
N ARG A 662 20.77 -16.60 -1.41
CA ARG A 662 20.79 -17.74 -2.32
C ARG A 662 20.70 -19.02 -1.51
N GLY A 663 20.09 -20.06 -2.07
CA GLY A 663 19.99 -21.32 -1.34
C GLY A 663 19.76 -22.52 -2.23
N GLU A 664 20.21 -23.66 -1.75
CA GLU A 664 19.99 -24.97 -2.36
C GLU A 664 19.15 -25.81 -1.41
N LYS A 665 18.06 -26.41 -1.92
CA LYS A 665 17.12 -27.24 -1.15
C LYS A 665 16.55 -26.51 0.06
N THR A 666 16.18 -25.25 -0.11
CA THR A 666 15.66 -24.42 0.98
C THR A 666 14.15 -24.44 1.04
N GLU A 667 13.64 -24.36 2.26
CA GLU A 667 12.22 -24.20 2.57
C GLU A 667 12.08 -23.05 3.57
N PHE A 668 10.95 -22.36 3.54
CA PHE A 668 10.61 -21.28 4.48
C PHE A 668 9.18 -21.45 4.99
N GLY A 669 8.89 -20.82 6.10
CA GLY A 669 7.56 -20.85 6.69
C GLY A 669 7.42 -19.83 7.80
N GLU A 670 6.31 -19.88 8.49
CA GLU A 670 6.03 -19.05 9.66
C GLU A 670 5.68 -19.93 10.86
N ALA A 671 6.18 -19.56 12.02
CA ALA A 671 5.82 -20.14 13.30
C ALA A 671 5.92 -19.08 14.40
N PHE A 672 4.97 -19.07 15.33
CA PHE A 672 4.94 -18.14 16.47
C PHE A 672 4.99 -16.65 16.04
N GLY A 673 4.38 -16.32 14.88
CA GLY A 673 4.36 -14.97 14.34
C GLY A 673 5.70 -14.49 13.76
N ARG A 674 6.64 -15.40 13.49
CA ARG A 674 7.96 -15.12 12.89
C ARG A 674 8.23 -16.02 11.70
N LYS A 675 8.79 -15.46 10.66
CA LYS A 675 9.29 -16.22 9.50
C LYS A 675 10.59 -16.93 9.83
N TRP A 676 10.77 -18.07 9.20
CA TRP A 676 11.99 -18.85 9.30
C TRP A 676 12.40 -19.44 7.95
N ARG A 677 13.65 -19.84 7.86
CA ARG A 677 14.18 -20.58 6.71
C ARG A 677 15.11 -21.68 7.15
N HIS A 678 15.11 -22.80 6.38
CA HIS A 678 16.07 -23.87 6.53
C HIS A 678 16.49 -24.46 5.17
N ALA A 679 17.56 -25.26 5.13
CA ALA A 679 17.97 -26.04 3.97
C ALA A 679 18.07 -27.52 4.35
N VAL A 680 17.34 -28.37 3.64
CA VAL A 680 17.20 -29.81 3.95
C VAL A 680 18.20 -30.69 3.17
N ASN A 681 18.40 -31.93 3.62
CA ASN A 681 19.14 -32.96 2.90
C ASN A 681 20.55 -32.55 2.42
N GLY A 682 21.33 -31.93 3.28
CA GLY A 682 22.67 -31.44 2.95
C GLY A 682 22.70 -30.19 2.10
N GLY A 683 21.60 -29.46 2.02
CA GLY A 683 21.52 -28.15 1.34
C GLY A 683 22.26 -27.03 2.05
N LEU A 684 22.27 -25.87 1.45
CA LEU A 684 22.93 -24.68 1.99
C LEU A 684 22.12 -23.40 1.76
N MET A 685 22.40 -22.37 2.56
CA MET A 685 21.88 -21.02 2.45
C MET A 685 23.03 -20.04 2.56
N THR A 686 23.06 -19.05 1.69
CA THR A 686 24.12 -18.01 1.67
C THR A 686 23.45 -16.63 1.55
N PHE A 687 23.94 -15.66 2.33
CA PHE A 687 23.48 -14.26 2.30
C PHE A 687 24.58 -13.32 2.74
N GLU A 688 24.47 -12.04 2.35
CA GLU A 688 25.40 -10.98 2.73
C GLU A 688 24.91 -10.28 4.00
N MET A 689 25.86 -9.89 4.89
CA MET A 689 25.60 -9.07 6.06
C MET A 689 26.61 -7.94 6.12
N LYS A 690 26.16 -6.73 6.50
CA LYS A 690 27.06 -5.62 6.79
C LYS A 690 27.69 -5.82 8.16
N ILE A 691 28.93 -5.34 8.32
CA ILE A 691 29.66 -5.27 9.60
C ILE A 691 30.33 -3.90 9.75
N ASP A 692 30.67 -3.52 10.98
CA ASP A 692 31.43 -2.32 11.25
C ASP A 692 32.91 -2.60 10.98
N PRO A 693 33.58 -1.89 10.05
CA PRO A 693 34.95 -2.18 9.66
C PRO A 693 36.01 -1.80 10.75
N VAL A 694 35.58 -1.05 11.76
CA VAL A 694 36.50 -0.52 12.79
C VAL A 694 36.35 -1.26 14.12
N LYS A 695 35.13 -1.73 14.42
CA LYS A 695 34.84 -2.37 15.71
C LYS A 695 34.81 -3.88 15.58
N THR A 696 34.99 -4.56 16.69
CA THR A 696 34.78 -5.99 16.78
C THR A 696 33.26 -6.25 16.58
N ASN A 697 32.95 -7.20 15.71
CA ASN A 697 31.58 -7.58 15.41
C ASN A 697 31.24 -8.94 16.00
N LYS A 698 29.95 -9.20 16.21
CA LYS A 698 29.42 -10.54 16.47
C LYS A 698 28.24 -10.81 15.52
N LEU A 699 28.11 -12.07 15.14
CA LEU A 699 27.01 -12.60 14.36
C LEU A 699 26.08 -13.35 15.29
N ILE A 700 24.79 -13.03 15.25
CA ILE A 700 23.79 -13.59 16.16
C ILE A 700 22.69 -14.23 15.33
N PHE A 701 22.39 -15.49 15.62
CA PHE A 701 21.26 -16.21 15.05
C PHE A 701 20.18 -16.46 16.09
N THR A 702 18.94 -16.17 15.75
CA THR A 702 17.77 -16.53 16.57
C THR A 702 17.18 -17.84 16.10
N TYR A 703 17.05 -18.80 17.01
CA TYR A 703 16.45 -20.12 16.79
C TYR A 703 15.24 -20.36 17.69
N TRP A 704 14.39 -21.33 17.30
CA TRP A 704 13.34 -21.85 18.18
C TRP A 704 13.92 -22.93 19.09
N GLY A 705 13.75 -22.77 20.36
CA GLY A 705 14.44 -23.63 21.35
C GLY A 705 13.93 -25.04 21.44
N SER A 706 12.69 -25.34 20.99
CA SER A 706 12.17 -26.70 20.90
C SER A 706 12.46 -27.39 19.56
N ASP A 707 13.24 -26.76 18.67
CA ASP A 707 13.70 -27.41 17.44
C ASP A 707 14.54 -28.65 17.75
N GLY A 708 14.33 -29.69 16.95
CA GLY A 708 14.99 -30.97 17.11
C GLY A 708 15.17 -31.69 15.78
N GLY A 709 15.40 -32.98 15.85
CA GLY A 709 15.68 -33.81 14.69
C GLY A 709 17.16 -33.73 14.27
N ASN A 710 17.45 -34.05 12.99
CA ASN A 710 18.83 -34.06 12.49
C ASN A 710 19.24 -32.66 11.99
N ARG A 711 19.25 -31.65 12.88
CA ARG A 711 19.68 -30.26 12.57
C ARG A 711 21.13 -30.07 13.02
N VAL A 712 22.06 -30.39 12.11
CA VAL A 712 23.51 -30.18 12.30
C VAL A 712 24.10 -29.54 11.07
N PHE A 713 24.71 -28.39 11.23
CA PHE A 713 25.22 -27.61 10.12
C PHE A 713 26.43 -26.75 10.53
N ASP A 714 27.26 -26.45 9.56
CA ASP A 714 28.37 -25.53 9.72
C ASP A 714 27.93 -24.10 9.37
N ILE A 715 28.43 -23.15 10.14
CA ILE A 715 28.31 -21.72 9.89
C ILE A 715 29.67 -21.26 9.36
N LEU A 716 29.65 -20.70 8.14
CA LEU A 716 30.84 -20.16 7.50
C LEU A 716 30.65 -18.65 7.29
N VAL A 717 31.75 -17.91 7.43
CA VAL A 717 31.84 -16.49 7.07
C VAL A 717 32.97 -16.33 6.07
N ASN A 718 32.68 -15.83 4.88
CA ASN A 718 33.62 -15.73 3.74
C ASN A 718 34.32 -17.07 3.48
N ASP A 719 33.54 -18.16 3.44
CA ASP A 719 33.99 -19.56 3.27
C ASP A 719 34.83 -20.14 4.41
N LYS A 720 35.15 -19.34 5.43
CA LYS A 720 35.83 -19.81 6.63
C LYS A 720 34.82 -20.32 7.65
N LYS A 721 34.94 -21.55 8.06
CA LYS A 721 34.08 -22.13 9.09
C LYS A 721 34.37 -21.49 10.47
N ILE A 722 33.35 -20.89 11.06
CA ILE A 722 33.41 -20.28 12.39
C ILE A 722 32.77 -21.15 13.47
N ALA A 723 31.77 -21.95 13.12
CA ALA A 723 31.08 -22.81 14.09
C ALA A 723 30.42 -24.02 13.44
N THR A 724 30.08 -25.01 14.26
CA THR A 724 29.09 -26.06 13.95
C THR A 724 27.93 -25.92 14.92
N GLN A 725 26.74 -25.65 14.41
CA GLN A 725 25.52 -25.53 15.20
C GLN A 725 24.74 -26.85 15.21
N ARG A 726 24.18 -27.19 16.38
CA ARG A 726 23.25 -28.29 16.57
C ARG A 726 22.00 -27.77 17.28
N LEU A 727 20.83 -28.03 16.70
CA LEU A 727 19.55 -27.75 17.35
C LEU A 727 18.93 -29.07 17.80
N ASN A 728 18.72 -29.18 19.10
CA ASN A 728 18.18 -30.38 19.74
C ASN A 728 17.52 -30.01 21.08
N ASN A 729 16.38 -29.34 21.02
CA ASN A 729 15.64 -28.91 22.20
C ASN A 729 16.48 -28.07 23.20
N ASN A 730 17.25 -27.12 22.66
CA ASN A 730 18.24 -26.33 23.42
C ASN A 730 17.62 -25.40 24.46
N ALA A 731 16.42 -24.87 24.21
CA ALA A 731 15.71 -23.93 25.09
C ALA A 731 14.18 -24.11 24.90
N PRO A 732 13.56 -25.16 25.49
CA PRO A 732 12.17 -25.51 25.21
C PRO A 732 11.19 -24.34 25.33
N GLU A 733 10.26 -24.25 24.36
CA GLU A 733 9.13 -23.33 24.29
C GLU A 733 9.49 -21.83 24.23
N LYS A 734 10.73 -21.48 23.88
CA LYS A 734 11.15 -20.08 23.71
C LYS A 734 12.15 -19.91 22.58
N PHE A 735 12.22 -18.72 22.04
CA PHE A 735 13.33 -18.31 21.17
C PHE A 735 14.61 -18.15 21.98
N PHE A 736 15.75 -18.45 21.35
CA PHE A 736 17.06 -18.20 21.94
C PHE A 736 18.05 -17.76 20.87
N ASP A 737 19.01 -16.93 21.27
CA ASP A 737 20.05 -16.41 20.43
C ASP A 737 21.35 -17.21 20.61
N VAL A 738 22.08 -17.42 19.52
CA VAL A 738 23.44 -17.97 19.54
C VAL A 738 24.37 -16.96 18.91
N GLU A 739 25.37 -16.56 19.70
CA GLU A 739 26.33 -15.54 19.32
C GLU A 739 27.64 -16.16 18.82
N HIS A 740 28.20 -15.58 17.77
CA HIS A 740 29.51 -15.94 17.22
C HIS A 740 30.33 -14.67 17.07
N LEU A 741 31.45 -14.60 17.82
CA LEU A 741 32.36 -13.47 17.75
C LEU A 741 33.11 -13.48 16.42
N LEU A 742 33.20 -12.34 15.78
CA LEU A 742 33.97 -12.10 14.55
C LEU A 742 35.23 -11.32 14.90
N ASP A 743 36.15 -11.96 15.65
CA ASP A 743 37.37 -11.37 16.17
C ASP A 743 38.62 -11.68 15.32
N ASP A 744 38.44 -12.50 14.27
CA ASP A 744 39.54 -12.87 13.38
C ASP A 744 40.03 -11.67 12.56
N GLU A 745 41.34 -11.59 12.36
CA GLU A 745 41.98 -10.51 11.57
C GLU A 745 41.44 -10.49 10.13
N ASP A 746 40.99 -11.62 9.61
CA ASP A 746 40.41 -11.75 8.26
C ASP A 746 39.10 -10.95 8.07
N PHE A 747 38.43 -10.54 9.15
CA PHE A 747 37.15 -9.77 9.08
C PHE A 747 37.34 -8.28 9.34
N ARG A 748 38.56 -7.85 9.73
CA ARG A 748 38.87 -6.45 9.98
C ARG A 748 38.89 -5.66 8.67
N GLU A 749 38.48 -4.39 8.73
CA GLU A 749 38.40 -3.46 7.57
C GLU A 749 37.36 -3.84 6.51
N MET A 750 36.58 -4.90 6.73
CA MET A 750 35.47 -5.27 5.84
C MET A 750 34.19 -4.50 6.20
N GLU A 751 33.46 -4.07 5.20
CA GLU A 751 32.11 -3.48 5.37
C GLU A 751 30.99 -4.53 5.25
N LYS A 752 31.32 -5.70 4.64
CA LYS A 752 30.38 -6.79 4.40
C LYS A 752 31.04 -8.15 4.50
N ILE A 753 30.26 -9.12 4.94
CA ILE A 753 30.62 -10.54 4.97
C ILE A 753 29.57 -11.37 4.24
N THR A 754 29.99 -12.51 3.72
CA THR A 754 29.10 -13.54 3.20
C THR A 754 28.94 -14.64 4.26
N VAL A 755 27.70 -14.87 4.68
CA VAL A 755 27.35 -15.89 5.68
C VAL A 755 26.78 -17.09 4.95
N THR A 756 27.30 -18.31 5.25
CA THR A 756 26.79 -19.57 4.69
C THR A 756 26.43 -20.53 5.81
N LEU A 757 25.19 -21.03 5.79
CA LEU A 757 24.74 -22.17 6.63
C LEU A 757 24.74 -23.42 5.76
N LYS A 758 25.60 -24.39 6.06
CA LYS A 758 25.79 -25.60 5.27
C LYS A 758 25.45 -26.84 6.08
N ALA A 759 24.39 -27.54 5.70
CA ALA A 759 23.98 -28.77 6.36
C ALA A 759 25.01 -29.91 6.19
N HIS A 760 25.19 -30.69 7.24
CA HIS A 760 25.92 -31.95 7.12
C HIS A 760 25.16 -32.95 6.23
N PRO A 761 25.83 -33.96 5.66
CA PRO A 761 25.16 -34.95 4.81
C PRO A 761 23.93 -35.58 5.49
N GLY A 762 22.78 -35.49 4.85
CA GLY A 762 21.50 -36.00 5.36
C GLY A 762 20.90 -35.17 6.52
N ALA A 763 21.51 -34.06 6.89
CA ALA A 763 21.00 -33.15 7.93
C ALA A 763 20.30 -31.91 7.34
N THR A 764 19.75 -31.12 8.22
CA THR A 764 19.10 -29.84 7.89
C THR A 764 19.93 -28.68 8.48
N ALA A 765 20.18 -27.65 7.68
CA ALA A 765 20.78 -26.39 8.14
C ALA A 765 19.70 -25.37 8.48
N GLY A 766 19.85 -24.68 9.61
CA GLY A 766 18.95 -23.59 10.02
C GLY A 766 17.68 -24.10 10.69
N GLY A 767 16.55 -23.49 10.37
CA GLY A 767 15.41 -23.25 11.21
C GLY A 767 15.63 -21.98 11.99
N PHE A 768 16.32 -20.98 11.34
CA PHE A 768 16.60 -19.71 12.02
C PHE A 768 15.52 -18.67 11.67
N PHE A 769 15.25 -17.79 12.63
CA PHE A 769 14.18 -16.79 12.61
C PHE A 769 14.71 -15.35 12.46
N GLY A 770 16.00 -15.20 12.39
CA GLY A 770 16.69 -13.93 12.19
C GLY A 770 18.21 -14.10 12.29
N CYS A 771 18.92 -13.27 11.57
CA CYS A 771 20.37 -13.14 11.69
C CYS A 771 20.73 -11.66 11.83
N ARG A 772 21.58 -11.34 12.81
CA ARG A 772 21.96 -9.97 13.14
C ARG A 772 23.47 -9.85 13.26
N THR A 773 24.03 -8.76 12.77
CA THR A 773 25.40 -8.34 13.09
C THR A 773 25.36 -7.21 14.09
N MET A 774 26.19 -7.27 15.11
CA MET A 774 26.27 -6.27 16.17
C MET A 774 27.73 -5.95 16.49
N THR A 775 27.96 -4.69 16.85
CA THR A 775 29.27 -4.31 17.42
C THR A 775 29.39 -4.77 18.88
N VAL A 776 30.59 -5.19 19.28
CA VAL A 776 30.90 -5.54 20.67
C VAL A 776 31.45 -4.31 21.37
N SER A 777 30.80 -3.90 22.47
CA SER A 777 31.34 -2.86 23.34
C SER A 777 32.44 -3.49 24.23
N LEU A 778 33.63 -2.94 24.23
CA LEU A 778 34.78 -3.42 25.04
C LEU A 778 34.58 -3.24 26.56
N ASN A 779 33.41 -2.74 27.00
CA ASN A 779 33.12 -2.39 28.41
C ASN A 779 31.95 -3.17 29.02
N SER A 780 31.65 -4.39 28.61
CA SER A 780 30.68 -5.24 29.34
C SER A 780 31.50 -6.12 30.32
N PRO A 781 31.33 -6.01 31.64
CA PRO A 781 31.84 -7.03 32.54
C PRO A 781 31.07 -8.34 32.32
N GLU A 782 31.79 -9.46 32.34
CA GLU A 782 31.27 -10.84 32.29
C GLU A 782 30.18 -11.15 33.28
#